data_71aa2b07def533123315af54673a8ee2
#
_entry.id   71aa2b07def533123315af54673a8ee2
#
_cell.length_a   1.000
_cell.length_b   1.000
_cell.length_c   1.000
_cell.angle_alpha   90.00
_cell.angle_beta   90.00
_cell.angle_gamma   90.00
#
_symmetry.space_group_name_H-M   'P 1'
#
loop_
_entity.id
_entity.type
_entity.pdbx_description
1 polymer ?
#
loop_
_entity_poly.entity_id
_entity_poly.type
_entity_poly.pdbx_seq_one_letter_code
_entity_poly.pdbx_strand_id
1 'polypeptide(L)'
;MVAALAAYKDLSSPWKELLTYYNQTQDMTLRWEVVIERFAPNTLVKDALFDGEPDTLTSLRGDIKLKNVTVRDKDGHSVLEDINLTIPQGARVAIQTNNEASALAFADVLTREVIPQRGSVQIAGHEINDLHQTVVANRIGYASSKPYIFQGTLGENLFMPFNLEPVLSADISVDIADWRQESARAGNSVDLFESEWVAPKMAGFQSCDEIKDWWFQLVEAMGTDDIMVRRGLRSRLDPDTQQELIEAIVQLRPEITKRLANAGLDDIVHAFHPEKFNPVSPLGSNLLYAIPTKMLTQVTLSQEDNFVQMLQDEGIAEYLAQMSANLIEGLTETFGTDGTDHPLFRRLNMDEDLYHRLRVIVAKRHLVGQSELSHDDFALMLTVPFAFSAEQIGPAFTDSFKARILQIRMKNAADMVAKLDGLFKPIDPQQYFPVMSVLGNAIFGRISSLAGAREKLIEDTVVEVLKEHGLRRLVAQSLYDVTTTQGGENLPAVFRERLAFSRAGIKKPDILILRNALASHDGDTRDLTRERISELMPNTTQIFIENQFHSPENYDLFVEIMDGRIDGIARQDDLQDEDTRQDLNRKLCVVAQAELFAGLDRKQQRLLAFSAQWQKVEAGTVIFKAGQEADASYLCVKGSSGLYWPENQGEQHLVSEILPGRLIGDLALINNEPRLLDLIAIEDSVFLRIGATELRAVIENDAMVATSLLHSVAGHLSETATKLRAIRAFAAERGVDLTEFDQR
;
A
#
# COMPACT_ATOMS: atom_id res chain seq x y z
N MET A 1 -28.85 2.37 83.90
CA MET A 1 -28.33 0.98 83.83
C MET A 1 -29.08 0.14 82.80
N VAL A 2 -30.46 0.14 82.75
CA VAL A 2 -31.23 -0.68 81.82
C VAL A 2 -30.99 -0.27 80.34
N ALA A 3 -30.91 1.05 80.03
CA ALA A 3 -30.64 1.55 78.67
C ALA A 3 -29.22 1.19 78.18
N ALA A 4 -28.22 1.20 79.09
CA ALA A 4 -26.84 0.77 78.75
C ALA A 4 -26.76 -0.73 78.50
N LEU A 5 -27.55 -1.55 79.20
CA LEU A 5 -27.64 -2.98 78.99
C LEU A 5 -28.36 -3.35 77.68
N ALA A 6 -29.40 -2.57 77.31
CA ALA A 6 -30.06 -2.73 76.02
C ALA A 6 -29.11 -2.33 74.85
N ALA A 7 -28.44 -1.21 74.92
CA ALA A 7 -27.48 -0.81 73.91
C ALA A 7 -26.30 -1.80 73.74
N TYR A 8 -25.84 -2.39 74.87
CA TYR A 8 -24.81 -3.47 74.82
C TYR A 8 -25.32 -4.71 74.13
N LYS A 9 -26.58 -5.07 74.35
CA LYS A 9 -27.25 -6.24 73.71
C LYS A 9 -27.44 -6.01 72.21
N ASP A 10 -27.78 -4.78 71.82
CA ASP A 10 -27.94 -4.40 70.40
C ASP A 10 -26.61 -4.34 69.67
N LEU A 11 -25.50 -4.04 70.35
CA LEU A 11 -24.14 -4.02 69.76
C LEU A 11 -23.63 -5.42 69.42
N SER A 12 -24.16 -6.47 70.03
CA SER A 12 -23.65 -7.85 69.82
C SER A 12 -23.96 -8.40 68.43
N SER A 13 -25.08 -7.99 67.81
CA SER A 13 -25.45 -8.45 66.47
C SER A 13 -24.61 -7.84 65.38
N PRO A 14 -24.47 -6.51 65.29
CA PRO A 14 -23.56 -5.85 64.33
C PRO A 14 -22.11 -6.31 64.48
N TRP A 15 -21.63 -6.54 65.69
CA TRP A 15 -20.28 -7.06 65.95
C TRP A 15 -20.08 -8.46 65.39
N LYS A 16 -21.05 -9.35 65.52
CA LYS A 16 -21.02 -10.69 64.91
C LYS A 16 -21.03 -10.63 63.40
N GLU A 17 -21.83 -9.73 62.84
CA GLU A 17 -21.87 -9.50 61.38
C GLU A 17 -20.53 -9.02 60.85
N LEU A 18 -19.90 -8.04 61.53
CA LEU A 18 -18.57 -7.58 61.17
C LEU A 18 -17.52 -8.68 61.24
N LEU A 19 -17.55 -9.52 62.30
CA LEU A 19 -16.66 -10.67 62.41
C LEU A 19 -16.87 -11.70 61.33
N THR A 20 -18.13 -11.95 60.98
CA THR A 20 -18.49 -12.86 59.88
C THR A 20 -17.98 -12.31 58.53
N TYR A 21 -18.21 -11.04 58.27
CA TYR A 21 -17.71 -10.37 57.08
C TYR A 21 -16.17 -10.39 56.99
N TYR A 22 -15.49 -10.10 58.10
CA TYR A 22 -14.03 -10.18 58.16
C TYR A 22 -13.53 -11.61 57.84
N ASN A 23 -14.14 -12.65 58.42
CA ASN A 23 -13.76 -14.02 58.14
C ASN A 23 -14.05 -14.44 56.68
N GLN A 24 -15.17 -13.98 56.12
CA GLN A 24 -15.48 -14.19 54.70
C GLN A 24 -14.48 -13.51 53.79
N THR A 25 -14.06 -12.29 54.12
CA THR A 25 -13.04 -11.56 53.36
C THR A 25 -11.70 -12.27 53.38
N GLN A 26 -11.29 -12.78 54.56
CA GLN A 26 -10.07 -13.60 54.70
C GLN A 26 -10.15 -14.91 53.89
N ASP A 27 -11.26 -15.61 53.97
CA ASP A 27 -11.46 -16.84 53.17
C ASP A 27 -11.43 -16.55 51.64
N MET A 28 -12.05 -15.46 51.22
CA MET A 28 -11.98 -15.01 49.80
C MET A 28 -10.58 -14.65 49.39
N THR A 29 -9.82 -13.94 50.24
CA THR A 29 -8.43 -13.56 49.94
C THR A 29 -7.57 -14.82 49.78
N LEU A 30 -7.66 -15.77 50.68
CA LEU A 30 -6.93 -17.04 50.57
C LEU A 30 -7.29 -17.85 49.31
N ARG A 31 -8.57 -17.90 48.99
CA ARG A 31 -9.01 -18.56 47.73
C ARG A 31 -8.50 -17.84 46.50
N TRP A 32 -8.50 -16.54 46.53
CA TRP A 32 -7.98 -15.69 45.46
C TRP A 32 -6.47 -15.90 45.27
N GLU A 33 -5.68 -15.90 46.35
CA GLU A 33 -4.25 -16.18 46.31
C GLU A 33 -3.94 -17.54 45.68
N VAL A 34 -4.69 -18.59 46.03
CA VAL A 34 -4.55 -19.93 45.42
C VAL A 34 -4.90 -19.92 43.93
N VAL A 35 -5.91 -19.15 43.52
CA VAL A 35 -6.28 -19.01 42.11
C VAL A 35 -5.18 -18.29 41.37
N ILE A 36 -4.66 -17.17 41.89
CA ILE A 36 -3.58 -16.44 41.27
C ILE A 36 -2.32 -17.30 41.16
N GLU A 37 -1.91 -17.98 42.24
CA GLU A 37 -0.73 -18.84 42.23
C GLU A 37 -0.80 -19.93 41.14
N ARG A 38 -2.01 -20.48 40.88
CA ARG A 38 -2.21 -21.52 39.88
C ARG A 38 -2.40 -21.02 38.45
N PHE A 39 -3.02 -19.85 38.27
CA PHE A 39 -3.50 -19.39 36.97
C PHE A 39 -2.89 -18.09 36.51
N ALA A 40 -2.19 -17.35 37.38
CA ALA A 40 -1.46 -16.14 36.95
C ALA A 40 -0.30 -16.57 36.05
N PRO A 41 -0.20 -16.04 34.83
CA PRO A 41 0.93 -16.33 33.96
C PRO A 41 2.20 -15.78 34.59
N ASN A 42 3.26 -16.59 34.62
CA ASN A 42 4.59 -16.18 35.13
C ASN A 42 5.25 -15.05 34.31
N THR A 43 4.56 -14.59 33.26
CA THR A 43 5.04 -13.62 32.27
C THR A 43 4.29 -12.31 32.31
N LEU A 44 3.65 -11.95 33.44
CA LEU A 44 3.00 -10.65 33.57
C LEU A 44 4.06 -9.56 33.82
N VAL A 45 3.96 -8.50 33.03
CA VAL A 45 4.69 -7.26 33.26
C VAL A 45 4.04 -6.52 34.44
N LYS A 46 4.84 -5.89 35.31
CA LYS A 46 4.33 -5.17 36.49
C LYS A 46 3.42 -4.01 36.05
N ASP A 47 2.24 -3.88 36.66
CA ASP A 47 1.26 -2.83 36.36
C ASP A 47 1.87 -1.41 36.42
N ALA A 48 2.74 -1.18 37.40
CA ALA A 48 3.44 0.10 37.55
C ALA A 48 4.26 0.56 36.33
N LEU A 49 4.56 -0.35 35.39
CA LEU A 49 5.26 -0.01 34.14
C LEU A 49 4.31 0.50 33.05
N PHE A 50 3.00 0.48 33.32
CA PHE A 50 1.96 1.03 32.43
C PHE A 50 1.30 2.28 33.02
N ASP A 51 1.55 2.60 34.27
CA ASP A 51 0.89 3.71 34.96
C ASP A 51 1.66 5.02 34.78
N GLY A 52 0.97 6.05 34.26
CA GLY A 52 1.50 7.40 34.10
C GLY A 52 2.57 7.50 33.01
N GLU A 53 3.31 8.60 33.08
CA GLU A 53 4.45 8.85 32.19
C GLU A 53 5.71 9.10 33.04
N PRO A 54 6.86 8.54 32.62
CA PRO A 54 8.11 8.84 33.30
C PRO A 54 8.53 10.30 33.03
N ASP A 55 9.04 11.01 34.03
CA ASP A 55 9.51 12.41 33.92
C ASP A 55 10.52 12.58 32.75
N THR A 56 11.29 11.54 32.48
CA THR A 56 12.28 11.52 31.40
C THR A 56 12.23 10.18 30.65
N LEU A 57 12.18 10.23 29.32
CA LEU A 57 12.25 9.03 28.49
C LEU A 57 13.70 8.53 28.43
N THR A 58 13.95 7.38 29.03
CA THR A 58 15.24 6.69 28.95
C THR A 58 15.65 6.45 27.49
N SER A 59 16.88 6.81 27.15
CA SER A 59 17.43 6.50 25.81
C SER A 59 17.80 5.04 25.73
N LEU A 60 17.45 4.40 24.61
CA LEU A 60 17.82 3.02 24.30
C LEU A 60 19.00 2.94 23.31
N ARG A 61 19.81 4.00 23.22
CA ARG A 61 21.04 4.04 22.43
C ARG A 61 22.14 3.29 23.14
N GLY A 62 22.30 2.04 22.79
CA GLY A 62 23.29 1.12 23.34
C GLY A 62 23.15 -0.26 22.72
N ASP A 63 24.05 -1.16 23.10
CA ASP A 63 24.02 -2.53 22.60
C ASP A 63 22.73 -3.27 23.02
N ILE A 64 22.21 -4.10 22.11
CA ILE A 64 21.13 -5.05 22.40
C ILE A 64 21.77 -6.41 22.68
N LYS A 65 21.51 -6.98 23.84
CA LYS A 65 22.09 -8.26 24.28
C LYS A 65 21.00 -9.28 24.59
N LEU A 66 20.92 -10.33 23.80
CA LEU A 66 20.10 -11.50 24.06
C LEU A 66 20.97 -12.57 24.67
N LYS A 67 20.56 -13.14 25.82
CA LYS A 67 21.29 -14.20 26.53
C LYS A 67 20.36 -15.38 26.77
N ASN A 68 20.67 -16.52 26.16
CA ASN A 68 19.96 -17.80 26.30
C ASN A 68 18.44 -17.69 26.10
N VAL A 69 18.02 -16.82 25.16
CA VAL A 69 16.60 -16.51 24.91
C VAL A 69 15.93 -17.69 24.25
N THR A 70 14.88 -18.21 24.92
CA THR A 70 14.04 -19.30 24.42
C THR A 70 12.57 -18.86 24.44
N VAL A 71 11.90 -19.02 23.29
CA VAL A 71 10.48 -18.74 23.10
C VAL A 71 9.80 -20.00 22.59
N ARG A 72 8.64 -20.34 23.16
CA ARG A 72 7.81 -21.46 22.74
C ARG A 72 6.46 -20.96 22.28
N ASP A 73 5.88 -21.65 21.32
CA ASP A 73 4.52 -21.41 20.87
C ASP A 73 3.47 -21.96 21.88
N LYS A 74 2.18 -21.80 21.53
CA LYS A 74 1.07 -22.26 22.36
C LYS A 74 1.02 -23.78 22.52
N ASP A 75 1.63 -24.51 21.58
CA ASP A 75 1.68 -25.98 21.57
C ASP A 75 2.95 -26.49 22.24
N GLY A 76 3.81 -25.63 22.75
CA GLY A 76 5.03 -25.97 23.50
C GLY A 76 6.25 -26.20 22.61
N HIS A 77 6.15 -26.01 21.28
CA HIS A 77 7.29 -26.14 20.38
C HIS A 77 8.22 -24.93 20.49
N SER A 78 9.52 -25.15 20.49
CA SER A 78 10.50 -24.06 20.50
C SER A 78 10.48 -23.34 19.15
N VAL A 79 10.14 -22.06 19.20
CA VAL A 79 10.17 -21.14 18.04
C VAL A 79 11.50 -20.42 17.99
N LEU A 80 12.05 -20.07 19.16
CA LEU A 80 13.43 -19.64 19.35
C LEU A 80 14.06 -20.47 20.48
N GLU A 81 15.28 -20.92 20.29
CA GLU A 81 15.96 -21.77 21.25
C GLU A 81 17.41 -21.33 21.46
N ASP A 82 17.72 -20.99 22.70
CA ASP A 82 19.06 -20.60 23.19
C ASP A 82 19.74 -19.52 22.33
N ILE A 83 18.97 -18.47 22.00
CA ILE A 83 19.49 -17.35 21.21
C ILE A 83 20.47 -16.53 22.06
N ASN A 84 21.71 -16.48 21.61
CA ASN A 84 22.78 -15.68 22.19
C ASN A 84 23.31 -14.72 21.13
N LEU A 85 23.02 -13.42 21.26
CA LEU A 85 23.33 -12.42 20.26
C LEU A 85 23.63 -11.07 20.90
N THR A 86 24.65 -10.38 20.41
CA THR A 86 24.92 -8.97 20.74
C THR A 86 24.88 -8.16 19.46
N ILE A 87 23.96 -7.19 19.42
CA ILE A 87 23.79 -6.23 18.34
C ILE A 87 24.40 -4.91 18.80
N PRO A 88 25.44 -4.39 18.14
CA PRO A 88 26.05 -3.11 18.47
C PRO A 88 25.08 -1.94 18.26
N GLN A 89 25.28 -0.88 19.04
CA GLN A 89 24.53 0.38 18.85
C GLN A 89 24.74 0.93 17.43
N GLY A 90 23.65 1.40 16.80
CA GLY A 90 23.67 2.02 15.48
C GLY A 90 23.94 1.06 14.32
N ALA A 91 24.09 -0.24 14.60
CA ALA A 91 24.36 -1.23 13.57
C ALA A 91 23.16 -1.46 12.64
N ARG A 92 23.46 -1.74 11.37
CA ARG A 92 22.52 -2.30 10.40
C ARG A 92 22.64 -3.83 10.46
N VAL A 93 21.55 -4.47 10.85
CA VAL A 93 21.53 -5.91 11.12
C VAL A 93 20.56 -6.61 10.18
N ALA A 94 21.03 -7.64 9.51
CA ALA A 94 20.20 -8.55 8.74
C ALA A 94 19.98 -9.85 9.52
N ILE A 95 18.73 -10.19 9.78
CA ILE A 95 18.31 -11.46 10.39
C ILE A 95 17.61 -12.28 9.31
N GLN A 96 18.27 -13.32 8.84
CA GLN A 96 17.71 -14.22 7.84
C GLN A 96 17.08 -15.43 8.52
N THR A 97 15.81 -15.70 8.21
CA THR A 97 15.11 -16.92 8.64
C THR A 97 14.01 -17.28 7.67
N ASN A 98 13.91 -18.57 7.33
CA ASN A 98 12.83 -19.10 6.48
C ASN A 98 11.57 -19.49 7.28
N ASN A 99 11.61 -19.40 8.61
CA ASN A 99 10.50 -19.70 9.50
C ASN A 99 9.82 -18.39 9.96
N GLU A 100 8.58 -18.16 9.49
CA GLU A 100 7.79 -16.97 9.84
C GLU A 100 7.51 -16.87 11.36
N ALA A 101 7.33 -18.00 12.05
CA ALA A 101 7.14 -18.02 13.49
C ALA A 101 8.41 -17.57 14.24
N SER A 102 9.59 -17.98 13.77
CA SER A 102 10.88 -17.52 14.34
C SER A 102 11.12 -16.04 14.05
N ALA A 103 10.76 -15.56 12.83
CA ALA A 103 10.84 -14.16 12.47
C ALA A 103 9.95 -13.28 13.36
N LEU A 104 8.71 -13.74 13.60
CA LEU A 104 7.76 -13.04 14.45
C LEU A 104 8.24 -13.04 15.91
N ALA A 105 8.58 -14.21 16.46
CA ALA A 105 9.03 -14.33 17.84
C ALA A 105 10.29 -13.48 18.13
N PHE A 106 11.22 -13.39 17.19
CA PHE A 106 12.40 -12.55 17.34
C PHE A 106 12.04 -11.05 17.41
N ALA A 107 11.14 -10.58 16.55
CA ALA A 107 10.64 -9.22 16.62
C ALA A 107 9.85 -8.96 17.92
N ASP A 108 8.95 -9.87 18.29
CA ASP A 108 8.08 -9.75 19.46
C ASP A 108 8.86 -9.71 20.79
N VAL A 109 9.97 -10.45 20.87
CA VAL A 109 10.88 -10.38 22.02
C VAL A 109 11.55 -9.01 22.12
N LEU A 110 11.96 -8.41 21.01
CA LEU A 110 12.59 -7.09 20.99
C LEU A 110 11.59 -5.95 21.20
N THR A 111 10.32 -6.15 20.94
CA THR A 111 9.23 -5.18 21.19
C THR A 111 8.52 -5.41 22.52
N ARG A 112 8.90 -6.46 23.27
CA ARG A 112 8.27 -6.90 24.52
C ARG A 112 6.82 -7.37 24.33
N GLU A 113 6.41 -7.72 23.12
CA GLU A 113 5.11 -8.38 22.87
C GLU A 113 5.10 -9.81 23.41
N VAL A 114 6.26 -10.46 23.41
CA VAL A 114 6.48 -11.79 23.97
C VAL A 114 7.61 -11.74 25.00
N ILE A 115 7.33 -12.21 26.22
CA ILE A 115 8.34 -12.42 27.26
C ILE A 115 8.92 -13.82 27.07
N PRO A 116 10.24 -13.99 26.90
CA PRO A 116 10.85 -15.29 26.74
C PRO A 116 10.68 -16.16 28.00
N GLN A 117 10.39 -17.43 27.81
CA GLN A 117 10.28 -18.39 28.92
C GLN A 117 11.63 -18.63 29.61
N ARG A 118 12.74 -18.41 28.91
CA ARG A 118 14.09 -18.51 29.43
C ARG A 118 15.01 -17.46 28.80
N GLY A 119 15.97 -17.02 29.56
CA GLY A 119 16.96 -16.01 29.13
C GLY A 119 16.54 -14.60 29.47
N SER A 120 17.30 -13.62 28.98
CA SER A 120 17.08 -12.20 29.21
C SER A 120 17.40 -11.38 27.96
N VAL A 121 16.76 -10.22 27.85
CA VAL A 121 16.96 -9.23 26.79
C VAL A 121 17.30 -7.90 27.41
N GLN A 122 18.51 -7.43 27.16
CA GLN A 122 19.00 -6.15 27.65
C GLN A 122 19.23 -5.18 26.50
N ILE A 123 18.74 -3.96 26.65
CA ILE A 123 18.92 -2.86 25.68
C ILE A 123 19.56 -1.70 26.41
N ALA A 124 20.71 -1.21 25.91
CA ALA A 124 21.48 -0.13 26.55
C ALA A 124 21.74 -0.40 28.05
N GLY A 125 21.91 -1.66 28.44
CA GLY A 125 22.16 -2.08 29.82
C GLY A 125 20.89 -2.23 30.68
N HIS A 126 19.70 -1.92 30.19
CA HIS A 126 18.41 -2.09 30.88
C HIS A 126 17.75 -3.38 30.44
N GLU A 127 17.18 -4.13 31.41
CA GLU A 127 16.33 -5.28 31.08
C GLU A 127 15.03 -4.78 30.45
N ILE A 128 14.63 -5.31 29.28
CA ILE A 128 13.46 -4.84 28.55
C ILE A 128 12.16 -4.98 29.36
N ASN A 129 12.09 -5.98 30.24
CA ASN A 129 10.93 -6.25 31.07
C ASN A 129 10.77 -5.24 32.25
N ASP A 130 11.79 -4.47 32.55
CA ASP A 130 11.77 -3.45 33.60
C ASP A 130 11.61 -2.02 32.99
N LEU A 131 11.55 -1.89 31.68
CA LEU A 131 11.32 -0.60 31.02
C LEU A 131 9.85 -0.20 31.09
N HIS A 132 9.59 1.09 31.32
CA HIS A 132 8.24 1.63 31.23
C HIS A 132 7.69 1.52 29.82
N GLN A 133 6.36 1.26 29.67
CA GLN A 133 5.72 1.03 28.36
C GLN A 133 5.92 2.22 27.41
N THR A 134 5.86 3.44 27.93
CA THR A 134 6.08 4.66 27.12
C THR A 134 7.49 4.70 26.52
N VAL A 135 8.51 4.20 27.23
CA VAL A 135 9.89 4.12 26.71
C VAL A 135 9.96 3.13 25.55
N VAL A 136 9.41 1.92 25.73
CA VAL A 136 9.37 0.89 24.67
C VAL A 136 8.62 1.42 23.46
N ALA A 137 7.43 2.00 23.66
CA ALA A 137 6.59 2.53 22.61
C ALA A 137 7.24 3.67 21.82
N ASN A 138 8.03 4.53 22.47
CA ASN A 138 8.69 5.65 21.81
C ASN A 138 10.02 5.30 21.16
N ARG A 139 10.84 4.51 21.84
CA ARG A 139 12.23 4.26 21.43
C ARG A 139 12.39 3.10 20.49
N ILE A 140 11.39 2.21 20.40
CA ILE A 140 11.41 1.06 19.49
C ILE A 140 10.35 1.24 18.42
N GLY A 141 10.76 1.37 17.14
CA GLY A 141 9.91 1.36 15.97
C GLY A 141 9.76 -0.05 15.42
N TYR A 142 8.55 -0.49 15.15
CA TYR A 142 8.30 -1.77 14.51
C TYR A 142 7.37 -1.63 13.31
N ALA A 143 7.77 -2.20 12.17
CA ALA A 143 6.94 -2.30 11.00
C ALA A 143 6.98 -3.70 10.40
N SER A 144 5.83 -4.18 9.95
CA SER A 144 5.67 -5.48 9.28
C SER A 144 4.91 -5.33 7.96
N SER A 145 4.96 -6.35 7.11
CA SER A 145 4.20 -6.42 5.87
C SER A 145 2.68 -6.46 6.06
N LYS A 146 2.22 -6.85 7.25
CA LYS A 146 0.79 -6.94 7.61
C LYS A 146 0.47 -6.06 8.82
N PRO A 147 0.51 -4.73 8.65
CA PRO A 147 0.21 -3.84 9.77
C PRO A 147 -1.27 -3.82 10.10
N TYR A 148 -1.59 -3.59 11.37
CA TYR A 148 -2.93 -3.23 11.77
C TYR A 148 -3.17 -1.74 11.53
N ILE A 149 -4.27 -1.41 10.86
CA ILE A 149 -4.71 -0.04 10.59
C ILE A 149 -6.03 0.17 11.29
N PHE A 150 -6.11 1.26 12.05
CA PHE A 150 -7.31 1.63 12.80
C PHE A 150 -8.28 2.40 11.91
N GLN A 151 -9.56 2.28 12.21
CA GLN A 151 -10.59 3.11 11.61
C GLN A 151 -10.39 4.56 12.03
N GLY A 152 -10.50 5.49 11.08
CA GLY A 152 -10.27 6.91 11.29
C GLY A 152 -9.74 7.56 10.01
N THR A 153 -8.70 8.37 10.13
CA THR A 153 -7.98 8.95 9.00
C THR A 153 -6.55 8.41 8.86
N LEU A 154 -5.94 8.64 7.72
CA LEU A 154 -4.53 8.29 7.50
C LEU A 154 -3.63 9.07 8.47
N GLY A 155 -3.94 10.35 8.70
CA GLY A 155 -3.21 11.22 9.64
C GLY A 155 -3.31 10.71 11.06
N GLU A 156 -4.49 10.36 11.56
CA GLU A 156 -4.67 9.79 12.90
C GLU A 156 -3.86 8.50 13.08
N ASN A 157 -3.87 7.61 12.09
CA ASN A 157 -3.03 6.42 12.12
C ASN A 157 -1.53 6.73 12.12
N LEU A 158 -1.12 7.76 11.39
CA LEU A 158 0.28 8.16 11.28
C LEU A 158 0.79 8.81 12.57
N PHE A 159 -0.01 9.72 13.15
CA PHE A 159 0.36 10.48 14.36
C PHE A 159 0.10 9.72 15.66
N MET A 160 -0.55 8.56 15.61
CA MET A 160 -0.82 7.73 16.79
C MET A 160 0.37 7.56 17.76
N PRO A 161 1.64 7.38 17.29
CA PRO A 161 2.78 7.26 18.22
C PRO A 161 3.04 8.49 19.09
N PHE A 162 2.46 9.63 18.73
CA PHE A 162 2.58 10.89 19.49
C PHE A 162 1.38 11.18 20.39
N ASN A 163 0.34 10.33 20.35
CA ASN A 163 -0.83 10.51 21.19
C ASN A 163 -0.48 10.14 22.63
N LEU A 164 -0.44 11.16 23.46
CA LEU A 164 -0.15 11.05 24.89
C LEU A 164 -1.28 11.64 25.72
N GLU A 165 -0.95 12.10 26.92
CA GLU A 165 -1.87 12.83 27.75
C GLU A 165 -2.31 14.12 27.04
N PRO A 166 -3.62 14.34 26.85
CA PRO A 166 -4.11 15.45 26.06
C PRO A 166 -3.80 16.80 26.74
N VAL A 167 -3.32 17.74 25.95
CA VAL A 167 -3.11 19.10 26.37
C VAL A 167 -4.32 19.93 25.99
N LEU A 168 -4.91 20.62 26.98
CA LEU A 168 -6.04 21.52 26.72
C LEU A 168 -5.58 22.71 25.87
N SER A 169 -6.26 22.96 24.77
CA SER A 169 -6.06 24.18 23.99
C SER A 169 -6.44 25.41 24.79
N ALA A 170 -5.66 26.48 24.66
CA ALA A 170 -5.88 27.74 25.39
C ALA A 170 -7.22 28.44 25.07
N ASP A 171 -7.85 28.03 23.96
CA ASP A 171 -9.10 28.61 23.44
C ASP A 171 -10.38 27.98 24.03
N ILE A 172 -10.27 26.95 24.88
CA ILE A 172 -11.43 26.29 25.46
C ILE A 172 -11.97 27.10 26.66
N SER A 173 -13.17 27.64 26.50
CA SER A 173 -13.87 28.48 27.49
C SER A 173 -14.58 27.71 28.62
N VAL A 174 -14.20 26.47 28.88
CA VAL A 174 -14.83 25.63 29.93
C VAL A 174 -14.09 25.83 31.25
N ASP A 175 -14.85 25.94 32.37
CA ASP A 175 -14.24 25.87 33.68
C ASP A 175 -13.70 24.47 33.95
N ILE A 176 -12.40 24.33 33.70
CA ILE A 176 -11.68 23.05 33.73
C ILE A 176 -11.75 22.37 35.09
N ALA A 177 -11.80 23.15 36.16
CA ALA A 177 -11.85 22.61 37.53
C ALA A 177 -13.20 21.94 37.81
N ASP A 178 -14.28 22.60 37.47
CA ASP A 178 -15.63 22.04 37.59
C ASP A 178 -15.85 20.86 36.66
N TRP A 179 -15.40 20.94 35.40
CA TRP A 179 -15.45 19.84 34.43
C TRP A 179 -14.75 18.58 34.95
N ARG A 180 -13.50 18.68 35.42
CA ARG A 180 -12.75 17.53 35.94
C ARG A 180 -13.43 16.91 37.15
N GLN A 181 -13.96 17.73 38.07
CA GLN A 181 -14.66 17.22 39.24
C GLN A 181 -15.95 16.52 38.88
N GLU A 182 -16.71 17.05 37.93
CA GLU A 182 -17.98 16.47 37.47
C GLU A 182 -17.78 15.21 36.67
N SER A 183 -16.82 15.19 35.74
CA SER A 183 -16.44 14.01 34.95
C SER A 183 -15.96 12.87 35.86
N ALA A 184 -15.09 13.17 36.84
CA ALA A 184 -14.63 12.17 37.79
C ALA A 184 -15.76 11.60 38.66
N ARG A 185 -16.73 12.44 39.09
CA ARG A 185 -17.93 11.98 39.81
C ARG A 185 -18.85 11.13 38.96
N ALA A 186 -18.94 11.42 37.67
CA ALA A 186 -19.74 10.66 36.72
C ALA A 186 -19.07 9.36 36.22
N GLY A 187 -17.79 9.15 36.56
CA GLY A 187 -16.99 8.03 36.04
C GLY A 187 -16.61 8.17 34.57
N ASN A 188 -16.65 9.40 34.03
CA ASN A 188 -16.25 9.70 32.67
C ASN A 188 -14.77 10.10 32.59
N SER A 189 -14.18 10.09 31.39
CA SER A 189 -12.88 10.68 31.14
C SER A 189 -12.88 12.16 31.48
N VAL A 190 -11.79 12.64 32.06
CA VAL A 190 -11.55 14.06 32.33
C VAL A 190 -11.00 14.79 31.09
N ASP A 191 -10.74 14.08 30.03
CA ASP A 191 -10.16 14.60 28.80
C ASP A 191 -11.26 15.06 27.85
N LEU A 192 -11.11 16.26 27.29
CA LEU A 192 -12.04 16.81 26.30
C LEU A 192 -11.68 16.30 24.92
N PHE A 193 -12.70 16.09 24.05
CA PHE A 193 -12.48 15.70 22.66
C PHE A 193 -11.70 16.74 21.85
N GLU A 194 -11.83 18.02 22.21
CA GLU A 194 -11.15 19.16 21.59
C GLU A 194 -9.71 19.34 22.07
N SER A 195 -9.22 18.47 22.96
CA SER A 195 -7.84 18.50 23.44
C SER A 195 -6.85 18.13 22.34
N GLU A 196 -5.67 18.75 22.37
CA GLU A 196 -4.56 18.36 21.50
C GLU A 196 -3.88 17.10 22.05
N TRP A 197 -3.99 16.00 21.31
CA TRP A 197 -3.43 14.70 21.69
C TRP A 197 -2.00 14.49 21.20
N VAL A 198 -1.59 15.18 20.14
CA VAL A 198 -0.27 15.00 19.53
C VAL A 198 0.79 15.77 20.29
N ALA A 199 1.77 15.08 20.85
CA ALA A 199 2.89 15.65 21.61
C ALA A 199 4.20 15.63 20.79
N PRO A 200 4.52 16.66 19.99
CA PRO A 200 5.69 16.68 19.10
C PRO A 200 7.02 16.49 19.85
N LYS A 201 7.11 17.02 21.06
CA LYS A 201 8.32 17.01 21.91
C LYS A 201 8.84 15.60 22.23
N MET A 202 7.99 14.57 22.14
CA MET A 202 8.37 13.18 22.40
C MET A 202 9.49 12.68 21.49
N ALA A 203 9.51 13.10 20.23
CA ALA A 203 10.56 12.77 19.27
C ALA A 203 11.50 13.95 18.98
N GLY A 204 11.49 14.97 19.85
CA GLY A 204 12.34 16.15 19.73
C GLY A 204 11.89 17.18 18.69
N PHE A 205 10.62 17.16 18.27
CA PHE A 205 10.04 18.17 17.40
C PHE A 205 9.48 19.35 18.20
N GLN A 206 9.47 20.54 17.60
CA GLN A 206 8.91 21.73 18.21
C GLN A 206 7.43 21.95 17.85
N SER A 207 7.00 21.44 16.70
CA SER A 207 5.65 21.61 16.17
C SER A 207 5.16 20.39 15.39
N CYS A 208 3.84 20.30 15.15
CA CYS A 208 3.26 19.29 14.28
C CYS A 208 3.74 19.44 12.83
N ASP A 209 4.09 20.64 12.37
CA ASP A 209 4.56 20.83 11.00
C ASP A 209 5.96 20.23 10.79
N GLU A 210 6.83 20.28 11.81
CA GLU A 210 8.12 19.58 11.76
C GLU A 210 7.92 18.05 11.66
N ILE A 211 6.88 17.49 12.30
CA ILE A 211 6.54 16.07 12.17
C ILE A 211 6.09 15.76 10.74
N LYS A 212 5.28 16.62 10.13
CA LYS A 212 4.83 16.48 8.74
C LYS A 212 5.99 16.56 7.75
N ASP A 213 6.94 17.45 7.99
CA ASP A 213 8.16 17.56 7.18
C ASP A 213 9.03 16.31 7.30
N TRP A 214 9.20 15.80 8.50
CA TRP A 214 9.92 14.56 8.75
C TRP A 214 9.24 13.36 8.09
N TRP A 215 7.92 13.27 8.19
CA TRP A 215 7.18 12.22 7.50
C TRP A 215 7.39 12.25 5.98
N PHE A 216 7.41 13.43 5.38
CA PHE A 216 7.65 13.54 3.94
C PHE A 216 9.06 13.08 3.56
N GLN A 217 10.08 13.37 4.39
CA GLN A 217 11.43 12.81 4.20
C GLN A 217 11.45 11.27 4.28
N LEU A 218 10.69 10.66 5.19
CA LEU A 218 10.52 9.20 5.24
C LEU A 218 9.88 8.66 3.96
N VAL A 219 8.86 9.35 3.43
CA VAL A 219 8.18 8.98 2.19
C VAL A 219 9.13 9.07 0.98
N GLU A 220 9.97 10.10 0.92
CA GLU A 220 11.02 10.26 -0.10
C GLU A 220 12.09 9.17 0.01
N ALA A 221 12.56 8.87 1.21
CA ALA A 221 13.52 7.78 1.44
C ALA A 221 12.99 6.42 0.95
N MET A 222 11.69 6.18 1.13
CA MET A 222 11.01 4.98 0.60
C MET A 222 10.80 5.02 -0.93
N GLY A 223 11.14 6.10 -1.61
CA GLY A 223 10.89 6.27 -3.06
C GLY A 223 9.40 6.24 -3.43
N THR A 224 8.54 6.73 -2.54
CA THR A 224 7.08 6.59 -2.66
C THR A 224 6.34 7.92 -2.75
N ASP A 225 7.09 8.98 -2.71
CA ASP A 225 6.63 10.36 -2.83
C ASP A 225 5.82 10.59 -4.11
N ASP A 226 6.24 10.08 -5.26
CA ASP A 226 5.48 10.19 -6.51
C ASP A 226 4.10 9.53 -6.41
N ILE A 227 4.00 8.37 -5.79
CA ILE A 227 2.71 7.68 -5.63
C ILE A 227 1.80 8.46 -4.67
N MET A 228 2.37 9.00 -3.59
CA MET A 228 1.63 9.82 -2.64
C MET A 228 1.14 11.11 -3.29
N VAL A 229 2.00 11.80 -4.04
CA VAL A 229 1.64 13.03 -4.77
C VAL A 229 0.54 12.75 -5.80
N ARG A 230 0.65 11.70 -6.62
CA ARG A 230 -0.39 11.33 -7.60
C ARG A 230 -1.73 11.01 -6.92
N ARG A 231 -1.70 10.31 -5.79
CA ARG A 231 -2.93 10.04 -5.03
C ARG A 231 -3.49 11.34 -4.45
N GLY A 232 -2.65 12.24 -3.93
CA GLY A 232 -3.04 13.58 -3.48
C GLY A 232 -3.66 14.40 -4.59
N LEU A 233 -3.15 14.33 -5.83
CA LEU A 233 -3.78 14.98 -6.99
C LEU A 233 -5.22 14.50 -7.25
N ARG A 234 -5.53 13.26 -6.92
CA ARG A 234 -6.88 12.68 -7.07
C ARG A 234 -7.78 12.92 -5.86
N SER A 235 -7.23 13.39 -4.73
CA SER A 235 -8.00 13.75 -3.54
C SER A 235 -8.73 15.08 -3.70
N ARG A 236 -9.59 15.39 -2.74
CA ARG A 236 -10.26 16.69 -2.59
C ARG A 236 -9.68 17.38 -1.38
N LEU A 237 -9.51 18.70 -1.44
CA LEU A 237 -9.00 19.48 -0.32
C LEU A 237 -10.14 20.06 0.49
N ASP A 238 -9.91 20.11 1.80
CA ASP A 238 -10.74 20.87 2.71
C ASP A 238 -10.25 22.33 2.74
N PRO A 239 -11.11 23.31 2.36
CA PRO A 239 -10.71 24.71 2.36
C PRO A 239 -10.31 25.26 3.72
N ASP A 240 -10.81 24.68 4.82
CA ASP A 240 -10.54 25.18 6.17
C ASP A 240 -9.13 24.78 6.67
N THR A 241 -8.62 23.66 6.18
CA THR A 241 -7.34 23.10 6.68
C THR A 241 -6.19 23.23 5.69
N GLN A 242 -6.45 23.47 4.38
CA GLN A 242 -5.43 23.38 3.33
C GLN A 242 -5.36 24.63 2.42
N GLN A 243 -5.55 25.80 3.00
CA GLN A 243 -5.65 27.07 2.29
C GLN A 243 -4.39 27.40 1.47
N GLU A 244 -3.18 27.16 2.00
CA GLU A 244 -1.90 27.42 1.31
C GLU A 244 -1.82 26.66 -0.03
N LEU A 245 -2.15 25.37 -0.03
CA LEU A 245 -2.14 24.55 -1.24
C LEU A 245 -3.21 25.00 -2.25
N ILE A 246 -4.39 25.36 -1.75
CA ILE A 246 -5.50 25.86 -2.56
C ILE A 246 -5.10 27.14 -3.33
N GLU A 247 -4.54 28.12 -2.63
CA GLU A 247 -4.09 29.37 -3.24
C GLU A 247 -2.99 29.13 -4.27
N ALA A 248 -2.01 28.28 -3.94
CA ALA A 248 -0.92 27.92 -4.86
C ALA A 248 -1.44 27.25 -6.14
N ILE A 249 -2.38 26.31 -6.02
CA ILE A 249 -2.96 25.61 -7.19
C ILE A 249 -3.68 26.60 -8.10
N VAL A 250 -4.46 27.54 -7.55
CA VAL A 250 -5.17 28.54 -8.33
C VAL A 250 -4.18 29.44 -9.10
N GLN A 251 -3.08 29.84 -8.45
CA GLN A 251 -2.04 30.67 -9.09
C GLN A 251 -1.28 29.95 -10.20
N LEU A 252 -1.11 28.64 -10.11
CA LEU A 252 -0.36 27.84 -11.09
C LEU A 252 -1.17 27.45 -12.33
N ARG A 253 -2.48 27.64 -12.36
CA ARG A 253 -3.36 27.31 -13.50
C ARG A 253 -2.85 27.78 -14.85
N PRO A 254 -2.42 29.06 -15.02
CA PRO A 254 -1.93 29.54 -16.32
C PRO A 254 -0.67 28.80 -16.79
N GLU A 255 0.24 28.50 -15.89
CA GLU A 255 1.47 27.76 -16.19
C GLU A 255 1.15 26.31 -16.58
N ILE A 256 0.32 25.62 -15.80
CA ILE A 256 -0.12 24.25 -16.06
C ILE A 256 -0.80 24.16 -17.43
N THR A 257 -1.72 25.09 -17.73
CA THR A 257 -2.40 25.16 -19.04
C THR A 257 -1.41 25.28 -20.18
N LYS A 258 -0.42 26.18 -20.04
CA LYS A 258 0.62 26.36 -21.05
C LYS A 258 1.48 25.12 -21.26
N ARG A 259 1.85 24.42 -20.17
CA ARG A 259 2.65 23.20 -20.26
C ARG A 259 1.89 22.07 -20.92
N LEU A 260 0.61 21.87 -20.56
CA LEU A 260 -0.24 20.88 -21.18
C LEU A 260 -0.41 21.12 -22.69
N ALA A 261 -0.59 22.37 -23.11
CA ALA A 261 -0.66 22.71 -24.52
C ALA A 261 0.68 22.45 -25.26
N ASN A 262 1.82 22.77 -24.64
CA ASN A 262 3.13 22.49 -25.22
C ASN A 262 3.41 20.98 -25.34
N ALA A 263 2.83 20.17 -24.45
CA ALA A 263 2.91 18.70 -24.48
C ALA A 263 1.90 18.05 -25.46
N GLY A 264 1.05 18.86 -26.14
CA GLY A 264 0.03 18.35 -27.06
C GLY A 264 -1.07 17.57 -26.38
N LEU A 265 -1.45 17.96 -25.16
CA LEU A 265 -2.48 17.31 -24.33
C LEU A 265 -3.79 18.10 -24.28
N ASP A 266 -3.89 19.20 -25.01
CA ASP A 266 -5.05 20.09 -25.09
C ASP A 266 -6.26 19.48 -25.81
N ASP A 267 -6.07 18.41 -26.58
CA ASP A 267 -7.14 17.63 -27.21
C ASP A 267 -7.91 16.73 -26.20
N ILE A 268 -7.28 16.34 -25.10
CA ILE A 268 -7.87 15.48 -24.06
C ILE A 268 -8.18 16.21 -22.75
N VAL A 269 -7.66 17.44 -22.58
CA VAL A 269 -7.96 18.31 -21.44
C VAL A 269 -8.95 19.40 -21.87
N HIS A 270 -10.18 19.28 -21.42
CA HIS A 270 -11.23 20.23 -21.72
C HIS A 270 -11.32 21.30 -20.61
N ALA A 271 -10.62 22.41 -20.78
CA ALA A 271 -10.67 23.53 -19.85
C ALA A 271 -12.07 24.17 -19.81
N PHE A 272 -12.45 24.74 -18.65
CA PHE A 272 -13.68 25.50 -18.54
C PHE A 272 -13.56 26.81 -19.32
N HIS A 273 -14.51 27.05 -20.23
CA HIS A 273 -14.56 28.24 -21.05
C HIS A 273 -16.02 28.76 -21.14
N PRO A 274 -16.27 30.05 -20.88
CA PRO A 274 -17.66 30.56 -20.83
C PRO A 274 -18.41 30.40 -22.16
N GLU A 275 -17.71 30.47 -23.29
CA GLU A 275 -18.31 30.46 -24.64
C GLU A 275 -18.22 29.10 -25.36
N LYS A 276 -17.60 28.07 -24.73
CA LYS A 276 -17.46 26.75 -25.34
C LYS A 276 -18.21 25.70 -24.57
N PHE A 277 -18.86 24.79 -25.26
CA PHE A 277 -19.44 23.61 -24.66
C PHE A 277 -18.32 22.62 -24.27
N ASN A 278 -18.31 22.15 -23.03
CA ASN A 278 -17.35 21.19 -22.54
C ASN A 278 -17.93 19.78 -22.66
N PRO A 279 -17.43 18.91 -23.56
CA PRO A 279 -18.04 17.60 -23.83
C PRO A 279 -17.89 16.62 -22.67
N VAL A 280 -16.95 16.85 -21.76
CA VAL A 280 -16.65 15.99 -20.62
C VAL A 280 -17.39 16.44 -19.35
N SER A 281 -17.82 17.69 -19.30
CA SER A 281 -18.59 18.21 -18.18
C SER A 281 -20.05 17.76 -18.26
N PRO A 282 -20.69 17.45 -17.11
CA PRO A 282 -22.14 17.20 -17.06
C PRO A 282 -22.94 18.33 -17.70
N LEU A 283 -24.11 18.02 -18.22
CA LEU A 283 -24.99 19.02 -18.83
C LEU A 283 -25.30 20.15 -17.86
N GLY A 284 -25.54 19.85 -16.58
CA GLY A 284 -25.80 20.86 -15.56
C GLY A 284 -24.68 21.90 -15.46
N SER A 285 -23.44 21.46 -15.44
CA SER A 285 -22.28 22.38 -15.43
C SER A 285 -22.14 23.14 -16.73
N ASN A 286 -22.55 22.56 -17.88
CA ASN A 286 -22.57 23.25 -19.16
C ASN A 286 -23.67 24.31 -19.24
N LEU A 287 -24.87 24.01 -18.73
CA LEU A 287 -26.01 24.91 -18.76
C LEU A 287 -25.82 26.09 -17.81
N LEU A 288 -25.47 25.81 -16.56
CA LEU A 288 -25.34 26.79 -15.49
C LEU A 288 -23.99 27.52 -15.49
N TYR A 289 -22.98 27.01 -16.19
CA TYR A 289 -21.58 27.40 -16.04
C TYR A 289 -21.18 27.49 -14.55
N ALA A 290 -21.53 26.44 -13.82
CA ALA A 290 -21.38 26.34 -12.38
C ALA A 290 -21.02 24.92 -11.97
N ILE A 291 -20.48 24.78 -10.78
CA ILE A 291 -20.11 23.51 -10.16
C ILE A 291 -20.95 23.33 -8.90
N PRO A 292 -21.48 22.13 -8.61
CA PRO A 292 -22.20 21.87 -7.38
C PRO A 292 -21.33 22.22 -6.15
N THR A 293 -21.94 22.78 -5.10
CA THR A 293 -21.24 23.11 -3.85
C THR A 293 -21.00 21.87 -2.97
N LYS A 294 -21.81 20.83 -3.14
CA LYS A 294 -21.73 19.52 -2.48
C LYS A 294 -22.04 18.41 -3.48
N MET A 295 -21.77 17.17 -3.07
CA MET A 295 -22.20 16.01 -3.87
C MET A 295 -23.72 15.97 -3.94
N LEU A 296 -24.28 16.22 -5.13
CA LEU A 296 -25.70 16.16 -5.39
C LEU A 296 -26.07 14.80 -5.99
N THR A 297 -27.06 14.13 -5.41
CA THR A 297 -27.67 12.95 -6.03
C THR A 297 -28.81 13.38 -6.94
N GLN A 298 -29.15 12.53 -7.92
CA GLN A 298 -30.29 12.77 -8.79
C GLN A 298 -31.61 12.92 -8.00
N VAL A 299 -31.78 12.10 -6.94
CA VAL A 299 -32.92 12.15 -6.08
C VAL A 299 -33.03 13.49 -5.34
N THR A 300 -31.93 13.97 -4.75
CA THR A 300 -31.90 15.26 -4.06
C THR A 300 -32.22 16.40 -5.03
N LEU A 301 -31.68 16.38 -6.24
CA LEU A 301 -31.91 17.41 -7.23
C LEU A 301 -33.36 17.40 -7.75
N SER A 302 -34.01 16.22 -7.85
CA SER A 302 -35.41 16.10 -8.29
C SER A 302 -36.44 16.65 -7.28
N GLN A 303 -36.01 16.78 -6.01
CA GLN A 303 -36.87 17.34 -4.93
C GLN A 303 -36.79 18.86 -4.83
N GLU A 304 -35.94 19.49 -5.64
CA GLU A 304 -35.82 20.96 -5.68
C GLU A 304 -36.83 21.55 -6.66
N ASP A 305 -37.94 22.10 -6.17
CA ASP A 305 -39.02 22.69 -6.99
C ASP A 305 -38.46 23.75 -7.95
N ASN A 306 -37.55 24.60 -7.51
CA ASN A 306 -36.92 25.63 -8.31
C ASN A 306 -36.11 25.06 -9.50
N PHE A 307 -35.56 23.84 -9.37
CA PHE A 307 -34.84 23.18 -10.44
C PHE A 307 -35.77 22.80 -11.60
N VAL A 308 -36.90 22.17 -11.31
CA VAL A 308 -37.86 21.75 -12.33
C VAL A 308 -38.49 22.99 -13.02
N GLN A 309 -38.88 23.99 -12.25
CA GLN A 309 -39.43 25.23 -12.78
C GLN A 309 -38.44 25.96 -13.68
N MET A 310 -37.17 26.04 -13.28
CA MET A 310 -36.13 26.65 -14.08
C MET A 310 -35.99 25.97 -15.45
N LEU A 311 -35.98 24.64 -15.52
CA LEU A 311 -35.88 23.90 -16.79
C LEU A 311 -37.09 24.05 -17.68
N GLN A 312 -38.29 24.21 -17.08
CA GLN A 312 -39.52 24.49 -17.80
C GLN A 312 -39.50 25.91 -18.37
N ASP A 313 -39.12 26.92 -17.58
CA ASP A 313 -39.00 28.31 -17.99
C ASP A 313 -38.07 28.50 -19.20
N GLU A 314 -36.96 27.73 -19.24
CA GLU A 314 -36.02 27.74 -20.37
C GLU A 314 -36.50 26.90 -21.57
N GLY A 315 -37.59 26.21 -21.46
CA GLY A 315 -38.21 25.40 -22.51
C GLY A 315 -37.36 24.20 -22.96
N ILE A 316 -36.58 23.60 -22.03
CA ILE A 316 -35.76 22.44 -22.29
C ILE A 316 -36.21 21.17 -21.56
N ALA A 317 -37.17 21.27 -20.63
CA ALA A 317 -37.59 20.16 -19.79
C ALA A 317 -38.11 18.96 -20.61
N GLU A 318 -38.95 19.21 -21.64
CA GLU A 318 -39.46 18.14 -22.52
C GLU A 318 -38.34 17.40 -23.28
N TYR A 319 -37.35 18.17 -23.76
CA TYR A 319 -36.22 17.58 -24.47
C TYR A 319 -35.36 16.70 -23.53
N LEU A 320 -35.15 17.17 -22.30
CA LEU A 320 -34.41 16.41 -21.28
C LEU A 320 -35.13 15.13 -20.87
N ALA A 321 -36.49 15.21 -20.72
CA ALA A 321 -37.28 14.03 -20.41
C ALA A 321 -37.26 12.99 -21.54
N GLN A 322 -37.29 13.43 -22.80
CA GLN A 322 -37.13 12.51 -23.95
C GLN A 322 -35.74 11.90 -24.01
N MET A 323 -34.69 12.68 -23.76
CA MET A 323 -33.31 12.22 -23.71
C MET A 323 -33.11 11.16 -22.61
N SER A 324 -33.71 11.39 -21.43
CA SER A 324 -33.75 10.45 -20.33
C SER A 324 -34.39 9.12 -20.71
N ALA A 325 -35.54 9.17 -21.37
CA ALA A 325 -36.24 7.97 -21.83
C ALA A 325 -35.32 7.17 -22.80
N ASN A 326 -34.81 7.82 -23.83
CA ASN A 326 -33.95 7.18 -24.84
C ASN A 326 -32.67 6.56 -24.18
N LEU A 327 -32.10 7.25 -23.19
CA LEU A 327 -30.93 6.73 -22.46
C LEU A 327 -31.27 5.48 -21.66
N ILE A 328 -32.34 5.51 -20.87
CA ILE A 328 -32.76 4.38 -20.03
C ILE A 328 -33.17 3.18 -20.90
N GLU A 329 -33.81 3.40 -22.05
CA GLU A 329 -34.12 2.35 -23.02
C GLU A 329 -32.82 1.72 -23.56
N GLY A 330 -31.89 2.53 -24.03
CA GLY A 330 -30.59 2.03 -24.53
C GLY A 330 -29.80 1.28 -23.47
N LEU A 331 -29.82 1.77 -22.22
CA LEU A 331 -29.21 1.04 -21.09
C LEU A 331 -29.94 -0.29 -20.82
N THR A 332 -31.27 -0.30 -20.93
CA THR A 332 -32.07 -1.53 -20.75
C THR A 332 -31.82 -2.55 -21.86
N GLU A 333 -31.67 -2.10 -23.10
CA GLU A 333 -31.29 -2.97 -24.21
C GLU A 333 -29.88 -3.55 -24.08
N THR A 334 -28.96 -2.74 -23.53
CA THR A 334 -27.53 -3.13 -23.41
C THR A 334 -27.26 -4.03 -22.19
N PHE A 335 -27.81 -3.67 -21.04
CA PHE A 335 -27.49 -4.33 -19.76
C PHE A 335 -28.62 -5.20 -19.21
N GLY A 336 -29.84 -5.08 -19.73
CA GLY A 336 -31.02 -5.81 -19.27
C GLY A 336 -31.47 -5.35 -17.86
N THR A 337 -32.08 -6.29 -17.13
CA THR A 337 -32.55 -6.06 -15.74
C THR A 337 -31.48 -6.31 -14.70
N ASP A 338 -30.52 -7.19 -14.99
CA ASP A 338 -29.59 -7.77 -14.02
C ASP A 338 -28.12 -7.39 -14.31
N GLY A 339 -27.87 -6.54 -15.32
CA GLY A 339 -26.52 -6.15 -15.76
C GLY A 339 -25.90 -4.97 -15.01
N THR A 340 -26.48 -4.55 -13.88
CA THR A 340 -26.00 -3.41 -13.07
C THR A 340 -24.62 -3.64 -12.43
N ASP A 341 -24.23 -4.89 -12.24
CA ASP A 341 -22.89 -5.26 -11.77
C ASP A 341 -21.76 -5.08 -12.82
N HIS A 342 -22.14 -4.84 -14.06
CA HIS A 342 -21.16 -4.70 -15.13
C HIS A 342 -20.26 -3.47 -14.94
N PRO A 343 -18.92 -3.57 -15.13
CA PRO A 343 -17.99 -2.46 -14.93
C PRO A 343 -18.31 -1.21 -15.76
N LEU A 344 -18.88 -1.37 -16.95
CA LEU A 344 -19.31 -0.25 -17.81
C LEU A 344 -20.55 0.47 -17.22
N PHE A 345 -21.48 -0.27 -16.62
CA PHE A 345 -22.62 0.33 -15.93
C PHE A 345 -22.17 1.16 -14.73
N ARG A 346 -21.24 0.61 -13.93
CA ARG A 346 -20.65 1.33 -12.77
C ARG A 346 -19.98 2.64 -13.16
N ARG A 347 -19.41 2.75 -14.37
CA ARG A 347 -18.82 4.00 -14.88
C ARG A 347 -19.84 5.12 -15.09
N LEU A 348 -21.11 4.78 -15.25
CA LEU A 348 -22.17 5.78 -15.36
C LEU A 348 -22.49 6.47 -14.03
N ASN A 349 -21.99 5.93 -12.92
CA ASN A 349 -22.22 6.43 -11.57
C ASN A 349 -23.73 6.59 -11.26
N MET A 350 -24.53 5.67 -11.79
CA MET A 350 -25.96 5.57 -11.55
C MET A 350 -26.22 4.46 -10.53
N ASP A 351 -27.00 4.78 -9.50
CA ASP A 351 -27.44 3.81 -8.48
C ASP A 351 -28.39 2.78 -9.11
N GLU A 352 -28.29 1.53 -8.69
CA GLU A 352 -29.15 0.43 -9.15
C GLU A 352 -30.63 0.70 -8.86
N ASP A 353 -30.97 1.12 -7.66
CA ASP A 353 -32.34 1.46 -7.26
C ASP A 353 -32.89 2.60 -8.12
N LEU A 354 -32.07 3.61 -8.41
CA LEU A 354 -32.43 4.71 -9.30
C LEU A 354 -32.69 4.21 -10.72
N TYR A 355 -31.84 3.33 -11.23
CA TYR A 355 -32.02 2.75 -12.56
C TYR A 355 -33.32 1.96 -12.67
N HIS A 356 -33.60 1.10 -11.71
CA HIS A 356 -34.85 0.34 -11.67
C HIS A 356 -36.09 1.25 -11.60
N ARG A 357 -36.04 2.29 -10.78
CA ARG A 357 -37.13 3.30 -10.69
C ARG A 357 -37.34 4.04 -12.00
N LEU A 358 -36.27 4.47 -12.66
CA LEU A 358 -36.32 5.16 -13.95
C LEU A 358 -36.90 4.28 -15.05
N ARG A 359 -36.58 2.99 -15.09
CA ARG A 359 -37.13 2.01 -16.04
C ARG A 359 -38.65 1.92 -15.89
N VAL A 360 -39.17 1.86 -14.65
CA VAL A 360 -40.61 1.84 -14.37
C VAL A 360 -41.28 3.13 -14.86
N ILE A 361 -40.64 4.29 -14.62
CA ILE A 361 -41.16 5.59 -15.06
C ILE A 361 -41.22 5.68 -16.59
N VAL A 362 -40.16 5.24 -17.28
CA VAL A 362 -40.07 5.24 -18.74
C VAL A 362 -41.14 4.29 -19.33
N ALA A 363 -41.33 3.11 -18.77
CA ALA A 363 -42.37 2.18 -19.20
C ALA A 363 -43.79 2.77 -19.00
N LYS A 364 -44.04 3.45 -17.86
CA LYS A 364 -45.25 4.14 -17.59
C LYS A 364 -45.52 5.29 -18.59
N ARG A 365 -44.48 6.08 -18.91
CA ARG A 365 -44.56 7.16 -19.91
C ARG A 365 -45.00 6.65 -21.29
N HIS A 366 -44.56 5.47 -21.71
CA HIS A 366 -44.97 4.86 -22.97
C HIS A 366 -46.45 4.44 -22.96
N LEU A 367 -46.96 3.99 -21.81
CA LEU A 367 -48.33 3.49 -21.70
C LEU A 367 -49.37 4.61 -21.58
N VAL A 368 -49.12 5.62 -20.79
CA VAL A 368 -50.10 6.64 -20.43
C VAL A 368 -49.79 8.04 -20.96
N GLY A 369 -48.62 8.23 -21.53
CA GLY A 369 -48.14 9.52 -22.01
C GLY A 369 -47.50 10.38 -20.89
N GLN A 370 -46.80 11.41 -21.31
CA GLN A 370 -46.02 12.27 -20.41
C GLN A 370 -46.90 13.13 -19.47
N SER A 371 -48.05 13.57 -19.96
CA SER A 371 -48.99 14.41 -19.19
C SER A 371 -49.62 13.71 -17.96
N GLU A 372 -49.52 12.40 -17.89
CA GLU A 372 -50.04 11.58 -16.78
C GLU A 372 -48.94 11.09 -15.80
N LEU A 373 -47.68 11.50 -16.00
CA LEU A 373 -46.61 11.25 -15.02
C LEU A 373 -46.83 12.15 -13.80
N SER A 374 -46.48 11.62 -12.62
CA SER A 374 -46.43 12.45 -11.42
C SER A 374 -45.36 13.52 -11.56
N HIS A 375 -45.47 14.63 -10.82
CA HIS A 375 -44.48 15.70 -10.78
C HIS A 375 -43.10 15.14 -10.40
N ASP A 376 -43.06 14.27 -9.38
CA ASP A 376 -41.81 13.66 -8.88
C ASP A 376 -41.16 12.73 -9.92
N ASP A 377 -41.97 11.94 -10.65
CA ASP A 377 -41.47 11.06 -11.71
C ASP A 377 -40.86 11.88 -12.86
N PHE A 378 -41.57 12.98 -13.24
CA PHE A 378 -41.05 13.88 -14.27
C PHE A 378 -39.80 14.61 -13.83
N ALA A 379 -39.79 15.15 -12.60
CA ALA A 379 -38.61 15.79 -12.01
C ALA A 379 -37.41 14.86 -11.99
N LEU A 380 -37.59 13.59 -11.60
CA LEU A 380 -36.53 12.60 -11.57
C LEU A 380 -35.96 12.31 -12.98
N MET A 381 -36.79 12.25 -14.00
CA MET A 381 -36.34 12.10 -15.38
C MET A 381 -35.44 13.28 -15.82
N LEU A 382 -35.71 14.49 -15.39
CA LEU A 382 -34.90 15.65 -15.77
C LEU A 382 -33.48 15.61 -15.19
N THR A 383 -33.30 14.95 -14.06
CA THR A 383 -31.98 14.90 -13.39
C THR A 383 -30.97 14.00 -14.11
N VAL A 384 -31.43 13.01 -14.88
CA VAL A 384 -30.57 12.04 -15.56
C VAL A 384 -29.65 12.72 -16.57
N PRO A 385 -30.15 13.39 -17.63
CA PRO A 385 -29.27 14.07 -18.58
C PRO A 385 -28.47 15.20 -17.94
N PHE A 386 -28.98 15.80 -16.87
CA PHE A 386 -28.32 16.87 -16.14
C PHE A 386 -27.02 16.41 -15.47
N ALA A 387 -26.97 15.14 -15.05
CA ALA A 387 -25.81 14.52 -14.40
C ALA A 387 -24.79 13.94 -15.39
N PHE A 388 -25.18 13.70 -16.65
CA PHE A 388 -24.31 13.09 -17.65
C PHE A 388 -23.62 14.10 -18.56
N SER A 389 -22.42 13.71 -19.06
CA SER A 389 -21.69 14.47 -20.07
C SER A 389 -22.03 14.02 -21.49
N ALA A 390 -21.76 14.88 -22.47
CA ALA A 390 -21.93 14.54 -23.88
C ALA A 390 -21.06 13.37 -24.32
N GLU A 391 -19.87 13.21 -23.74
CA GLU A 391 -18.98 12.09 -24.01
C GLU A 391 -19.55 10.75 -23.54
N GLN A 392 -20.28 10.73 -22.43
CA GLN A 392 -20.91 9.53 -21.88
C GLN A 392 -22.14 9.07 -22.68
N ILE A 393 -22.94 10.02 -23.16
CA ILE A 393 -24.21 9.73 -23.85
C ILE A 393 -24.06 9.72 -25.39
N GLY A 394 -23.00 10.37 -25.91
CA GLY A 394 -22.68 10.36 -27.33
C GLY A 394 -23.74 11.02 -28.22
N PRO A 395 -24.32 10.31 -29.20
CA PRO A 395 -25.20 10.88 -30.24
C PRO A 395 -26.47 11.56 -29.71
N ALA A 396 -26.89 11.28 -28.45
CA ALA A 396 -28.04 11.96 -27.85
C ALA A 396 -27.82 13.47 -27.65
N PHE A 397 -26.54 13.94 -27.59
CA PHE A 397 -26.19 15.34 -27.57
C PHE A 397 -25.89 15.86 -28.99
N THR A 398 -26.95 16.24 -29.70
CA THR A 398 -26.79 16.83 -31.03
C THR A 398 -26.11 18.21 -30.96
N ASP A 399 -25.41 18.62 -32.03
CA ASP A 399 -24.73 19.92 -32.08
C ASP A 399 -25.72 21.10 -31.99
N SER A 400 -26.92 20.92 -32.50
CA SER A 400 -28.00 21.92 -32.35
C SER A 400 -28.42 22.07 -30.88
N PHE A 401 -28.48 20.98 -30.12
CA PHE A 401 -28.77 21.02 -28.69
C PHE A 401 -27.64 21.65 -27.89
N LYS A 402 -26.38 21.31 -28.18
CA LYS A 402 -25.22 21.95 -27.56
C LYS A 402 -25.22 23.47 -27.79
N ALA A 403 -25.52 23.92 -29.03
CA ALA A 403 -25.63 25.32 -29.36
C ALA A 403 -26.76 26.01 -28.58
N ARG A 404 -27.91 25.36 -28.42
CA ARG A 404 -29.03 25.85 -27.60
C ARG A 404 -28.65 26.02 -26.12
N ILE A 405 -27.99 25.03 -25.55
CA ILE A 405 -27.49 25.10 -24.17
C ILE A 405 -26.54 26.29 -23.99
N LEU A 406 -25.60 26.51 -24.94
CA LEU A 406 -24.72 27.68 -24.91
C LEU A 406 -25.48 29.00 -24.97
N GLN A 407 -26.50 29.12 -25.82
CA GLN A 407 -27.33 30.32 -25.91
C GLN A 407 -28.05 30.62 -24.59
N ILE A 408 -28.64 29.59 -23.94
CA ILE A 408 -29.32 29.76 -22.66
C ILE A 408 -28.33 30.16 -21.59
N ARG A 409 -27.16 29.47 -21.54
CA ARG A 409 -26.08 29.81 -20.62
C ARG A 409 -25.65 31.26 -20.70
N MET A 410 -25.35 31.72 -21.91
CA MET A 410 -24.87 33.09 -22.13
C MET A 410 -25.89 34.16 -21.78
N LYS A 411 -27.16 33.83 -21.83
CA LYS A 411 -28.24 34.75 -21.53
C LYS A 411 -28.66 34.72 -20.04
N ASN A 412 -28.80 33.56 -19.44
CA ASN A 412 -29.55 33.38 -18.21
C ASN A 412 -28.75 32.63 -17.10
N ALA A 413 -27.47 32.24 -17.29
CA ALA A 413 -26.77 31.39 -16.32
C ALA A 413 -26.74 31.97 -14.91
N ALA A 414 -26.49 33.26 -14.74
CA ALA A 414 -26.45 33.91 -13.43
C ALA A 414 -27.77 33.85 -12.71
N ASP A 415 -28.87 34.11 -13.42
CA ASP A 415 -30.22 34.07 -12.85
C ASP A 415 -30.66 32.64 -12.50
N MET A 416 -30.26 31.67 -13.33
CA MET A 416 -30.50 30.24 -13.06
C MET A 416 -29.77 29.75 -11.81
N VAL A 417 -28.49 30.11 -11.66
CA VAL A 417 -27.69 29.77 -10.47
C VAL A 417 -28.27 30.42 -9.22
N ALA A 418 -28.70 31.68 -9.30
CA ALA A 418 -29.32 32.39 -8.20
C ALA A 418 -30.63 31.73 -7.73
N LYS A 419 -31.46 31.20 -8.66
CA LYS A 419 -32.71 30.46 -8.35
C LYS A 419 -32.46 29.13 -7.62
N LEU A 420 -31.26 28.54 -7.73
CA LEU A 420 -30.88 27.27 -7.13
C LEU A 420 -30.25 27.40 -5.73
N ASP A 421 -30.43 28.54 -5.08
CA ASP A 421 -30.15 28.83 -3.67
C ASP A 421 -28.87 28.19 -3.10
N GLY A 422 -27.71 28.48 -3.71
CA GLY A 422 -26.42 28.03 -3.23
C GLY A 422 -26.06 26.57 -3.51
N LEU A 423 -26.92 25.81 -4.20
CA LEU A 423 -26.60 24.43 -4.64
C LEU A 423 -25.47 24.41 -5.66
N PHE A 424 -25.27 25.47 -6.41
CA PHE A 424 -24.24 25.64 -7.43
C PHE A 424 -23.46 26.91 -7.22
N LYS A 425 -22.17 26.87 -7.51
CA LYS A 425 -21.25 28.01 -7.47
C LYS A 425 -20.75 28.29 -8.89
N PRO A 426 -20.85 29.56 -9.37
CA PRO A 426 -20.35 29.93 -10.71
C PRO A 426 -18.90 29.54 -10.90
N ILE A 427 -18.54 29.12 -12.12
CA ILE A 427 -17.15 28.80 -12.48
C ILE A 427 -16.36 30.10 -12.63
N ASP A 428 -15.38 30.28 -11.72
CA ASP A 428 -14.50 31.44 -11.68
C ASP A 428 -13.04 30.94 -11.67
N PRO A 429 -12.17 31.45 -12.59
CA PRO A 429 -10.76 31.08 -12.64
C PRO A 429 -9.98 31.37 -11.36
N GLN A 430 -10.43 32.30 -10.54
CA GLN A 430 -9.79 32.69 -9.29
C GLN A 430 -10.28 31.87 -8.07
N GLN A 431 -11.24 30.99 -8.26
CA GLN A 431 -11.82 30.19 -7.17
C GLN A 431 -11.40 28.74 -7.24
N TYR A 432 -11.23 28.14 -6.06
CA TYR A 432 -11.06 26.69 -5.88
C TYR A 432 -12.42 26.03 -5.66
N PHE A 433 -12.58 24.81 -6.20
CA PHE A 433 -13.83 24.03 -6.10
C PHE A 433 -13.59 22.76 -5.27
N PRO A 434 -14.04 22.71 -4.01
CA PRO A 434 -13.78 21.58 -3.10
C PRO A 434 -14.33 20.23 -3.57
N VAL A 435 -15.41 20.26 -4.37
CA VAL A 435 -16.00 19.03 -4.97
C VAL A 435 -15.15 18.43 -6.08
N MET A 436 -14.22 19.19 -6.64
CA MET A 436 -13.29 18.70 -7.64
C MET A 436 -12.00 18.19 -6.98
N SER A 437 -11.35 17.24 -7.65
CA SER A 437 -10.01 16.81 -7.22
C SER A 437 -8.98 17.94 -7.36
N VAL A 438 -7.84 17.80 -6.68
CA VAL A 438 -6.69 18.70 -6.83
C VAL A 438 -6.29 18.82 -8.30
N LEU A 439 -6.19 17.69 -9.01
CA LEU A 439 -5.87 17.67 -10.45
C LEU A 439 -6.91 18.45 -11.27
N GLY A 440 -8.20 18.22 -11.04
CA GLY A 440 -9.27 18.93 -11.74
C GLY A 440 -9.23 20.44 -11.52
N ASN A 441 -8.90 20.88 -10.29
CA ASN A 441 -8.70 22.28 -9.96
C ASN A 441 -7.43 22.86 -10.62
N ALA A 442 -6.34 22.08 -10.64
CA ALA A 442 -5.07 22.50 -11.24
C ALA A 442 -5.17 22.72 -12.75
N ILE A 443 -5.81 21.78 -13.47
CA ILE A 443 -6.04 21.93 -14.92
C ILE A 443 -7.19 22.88 -15.26
N PHE A 444 -7.95 23.30 -14.26
CA PHE A 444 -9.17 24.12 -14.40
C PHE A 444 -10.09 23.59 -15.49
N GLY A 445 -10.38 22.30 -15.43
CA GLY A 445 -11.13 21.60 -16.46
C GLY A 445 -11.41 20.13 -16.11
N ARG A 446 -11.68 19.36 -17.15
CA ARG A 446 -11.89 17.90 -17.03
C ARG A 446 -11.09 17.15 -18.09
N ILE A 447 -10.70 15.93 -17.74
CA ILE A 447 -9.97 15.03 -18.62
C ILE A 447 -10.98 14.14 -19.32
N SER A 448 -10.83 13.96 -20.65
CA SER A 448 -11.64 13.04 -21.43
C SER A 448 -11.49 11.61 -20.94
N SER A 449 -12.60 10.88 -20.86
CA SER A 449 -12.59 9.43 -20.55
C SER A 449 -11.87 8.61 -21.62
N LEU A 450 -11.67 9.19 -22.81
CA LEU A 450 -10.93 8.61 -23.93
C LEU A 450 -9.42 8.83 -23.84
N ALA A 451 -8.93 9.54 -22.83
CA ALA A 451 -7.50 9.83 -22.66
C ALA A 451 -6.64 8.57 -22.51
N GLY A 452 -7.19 7.51 -21.89
CA GLY A 452 -6.49 6.23 -21.72
C GLY A 452 -5.13 6.41 -21.04
N ALA A 453 -4.06 5.86 -21.62
CA ALA A 453 -2.71 5.98 -21.07
C ALA A 453 -2.16 7.43 -21.03
N ARG A 454 -2.73 8.35 -21.82
CA ARG A 454 -2.33 9.77 -21.85
C ARG A 454 -2.74 10.54 -20.59
N GLU A 455 -3.69 10.01 -19.79
CA GLU A 455 -4.05 10.58 -18.48
C GLU A 455 -2.82 10.68 -17.57
N LYS A 456 -1.94 9.66 -17.62
CA LYS A 456 -0.69 9.65 -16.85
C LYS A 456 0.24 10.80 -17.26
N LEU A 457 0.30 11.17 -18.55
CA LEU A 457 1.13 12.29 -19.00
C LEU A 457 0.61 13.63 -18.47
N ILE A 458 -0.72 13.78 -18.31
CA ILE A 458 -1.30 14.97 -17.67
C ILE A 458 -0.87 15.05 -16.21
N GLU A 459 -0.99 13.93 -15.47
CA GLU A 459 -0.53 13.85 -14.07
C GLU A 459 0.97 14.18 -13.98
N ASP A 460 1.81 13.58 -14.84
CA ASP A 460 3.26 13.80 -14.88
C ASP A 460 3.57 15.29 -15.08
N THR A 461 2.90 15.95 -16.04
CA THR A 461 3.10 17.38 -16.30
C THR A 461 2.73 18.25 -15.08
N VAL A 462 1.62 17.93 -14.41
CA VAL A 462 1.20 18.67 -13.21
C VAL A 462 2.16 18.42 -12.05
N VAL A 463 2.62 17.17 -11.85
CA VAL A 463 3.60 16.81 -10.81
C VAL A 463 4.92 17.56 -11.02
N GLU A 464 5.39 17.72 -12.25
CA GLU A 464 6.61 18.48 -12.55
C GLU A 464 6.46 19.96 -12.17
N VAL A 465 5.34 20.60 -12.53
CA VAL A 465 5.07 21.99 -12.11
C VAL A 465 5.05 22.11 -10.59
N LEU A 466 4.34 21.21 -9.90
CA LEU A 466 4.29 21.20 -8.44
C LEU A 466 5.67 20.98 -7.81
N LYS A 467 6.52 20.17 -8.44
CA LYS A 467 7.91 19.93 -8.00
C LYS A 467 8.76 21.21 -8.12
N GLU A 468 8.68 21.89 -9.24
CA GLU A 468 9.42 23.13 -9.48
C GLU A 468 9.05 24.23 -8.46
N HIS A 469 7.78 24.24 -8.02
CA HIS A 469 7.29 25.19 -7.01
C HIS A 469 7.35 24.68 -5.56
N GLY A 470 7.96 23.52 -5.31
CA GLY A 470 8.13 22.96 -3.94
C GLY A 470 6.84 22.47 -3.27
N LEU A 471 5.76 22.25 -4.03
CA LEU A 471 4.42 21.93 -3.49
C LEU A 471 4.16 20.44 -3.31
N ARG A 472 5.07 19.55 -3.71
CA ARG A 472 4.88 18.08 -3.61
C ARG A 472 4.52 17.64 -2.19
N ARG A 473 5.20 18.22 -1.19
CA ARG A 473 4.94 17.96 0.22
C ARG A 473 3.49 18.26 0.60
N LEU A 474 3.00 19.46 0.27
CA LEU A 474 1.64 19.87 0.61
C LEU A 474 0.58 18.97 -0.07
N VAL A 475 0.83 18.57 -1.32
CA VAL A 475 -0.05 17.62 -2.02
C VAL A 475 -0.04 16.23 -1.36
N ALA A 476 1.12 15.73 -0.92
CA ALA A 476 1.19 14.48 -0.19
C ALA A 476 0.49 14.56 1.19
N GLN A 477 0.61 15.69 1.86
CA GLN A 477 -0.04 15.95 3.16
C GLN A 477 -1.57 16.00 3.07
N SER A 478 -2.13 16.32 1.90
CA SER A 478 -3.59 16.27 1.69
C SER A 478 -4.19 14.87 1.88
N LEU A 479 -3.34 13.83 1.88
CA LEU A 479 -3.77 12.47 2.16
C LEU A 479 -4.06 12.19 3.65
N TYR A 480 -3.68 13.09 4.57
CA TYR A 480 -3.95 12.89 5.99
C TYR A 480 -5.45 12.74 6.29
N ASP A 481 -6.29 13.43 5.53
CA ASP A 481 -7.75 13.42 5.71
C ASP A 481 -8.43 12.21 5.04
N VAL A 482 -7.65 11.35 4.34
CA VAL A 482 -8.20 10.14 3.72
C VAL A 482 -8.65 9.16 4.79
N THR A 483 -9.93 8.79 4.74
CA THR A 483 -10.52 7.84 5.69
C THR A 483 -9.95 6.44 5.53
N THR A 484 -9.72 5.79 6.67
CA THR A 484 -9.25 4.41 6.77
C THR A 484 -10.33 3.53 7.40
N THR A 485 -10.56 2.34 6.84
CA THR A 485 -11.42 1.33 7.46
C THR A 485 -10.63 0.47 8.42
N GLN A 486 -11.31 -0.27 9.28
CA GLN A 486 -10.69 -1.24 10.17
C GLN A 486 -9.85 -2.24 9.36
N GLY A 487 -8.61 -2.46 9.76
CA GLY A 487 -7.65 -3.29 9.01
C GLY A 487 -7.12 -2.65 7.72
N GLY A 488 -7.62 -1.46 7.32
CA GLY A 488 -7.17 -0.74 6.13
C GLY A 488 -7.56 -1.41 4.81
N GLU A 489 -8.69 -2.12 4.75
CA GLU A 489 -9.12 -2.86 3.55
C GLU A 489 -9.35 -1.95 2.34
N ASN A 490 -9.72 -0.69 2.58
CA ASN A 490 -9.88 0.32 1.54
C ASN A 490 -8.56 0.88 1.00
N LEU A 491 -7.41 0.50 1.60
CA LEU A 491 -6.09 0.91 1.15
C LEU A 491 -5.38 -0.22 0.39
N PRO A 492 -4.70 0.06 -0.73
CA PRO A 492 -3.82 -0.90 -1.38
C PRO A 492 -2.75 -1.43 -0.42
N ALA A 493 -2.32 -2.69 -0.58
CA ALA A 493 -1.32 -3.34 0.28
C ALA A 493 -0.04 -2.50 0.43
N VAL A 494 0.44 -1.93 -0.67
CA VAL A 494 1.60 -1.03 -0.72
C VAL A 494 1.43 0.19 0.20
N PHE A 495 0.24 0.79 0.28
CA PHE A 495 -0.02 1.92 1.18
C PHE A 495 -0.04 1.50 2.64
N ARG A 496 -0.59 0.34 2.95
CA ARG A 496 -0.60 -0.20 4.32
C ARG A 496 0.81 -0.44 4.85
N GLU A 497 1.65 -1.05 4.02
CA GLU A 497 3.06 -1.31 4.34
C GLU A 497 3.84 -0.01 4.62
N ARG A 498 3.64 1.01 3.78
CA ARG A 498 4.27 2.32 3.92
C ARG A 498 3.78 3.11 5.13
N LEU A 499 2.50 3.01 5.44
CA LEU A 499 1.95 3.60 6.65
C LEU A 499 2.55 2.97 7.91
N ALA A 500 2.73 1.64 7.92
CA ALA A 500 3.40 0.93 9.01
C ALA A 500 4.85 1.41 9.19
N PHE A 501 5.60 1.51 8.10
CA PHE A 501 6.96 2.04 8.15
C PHE A 501 6.99 3.49 8.62
N SER A 502 6.14 4.36 8.06
CA SER A 502 6.04 5.75 8.46
C SER A 502 5.72 5.87 9.95
N ARG A 503 4.75 5.10 10.46
CA ARG A 503 4.39 5.06 11.88
C ARG A 503 5.53 4.59 12.78
N ALA A 504 6.33 3.64 12.32
CA ALA A 504 7.52 3.18 13.05
C ALA A 504 8.64 4.21 13.07
N GLY A 505 8.89 4.90 11.95
CA GLY A 505 10.00 5.84 11.77
C GLY A 505 9.70 7.28 12.19
N ILE A 506 8.41 7.68 12.23
CA ILE A 506 8.01 9.07 12.48
C ILE A 506 8.44 9.58 13.87
N LYS A 507 8.52 8.70 14.84
CA LYS A 507 8.94 9.01 16.23
C LYS A 507 10.46 9.05 16.43
N LYS A 508 11.27 8.94 15.35
CA LYS A 508 12.74 8.89 15.41
C LYS A 508 13.24 7.87 16.44
N PRO A 509 12.90 6.59 16.29
CA PRO A 509 13.21 5.58 17.30
C PRO A 509 14.71 5.37 17.46
N ASP A 510 15.15 4.92 18.65
CA ASP A 510 16.53 4.48 18.86
C ASP A 510 16.81 3.11 18.20
N ILE A 511 15.76 2.28 18.07
CA ILE A 511 15.80 0.96 17.42
C ILE A 511 14.65 0.87 16.43
N LEU A 512 14.92 0.50 15.18
CA LEU A 512 13.94 0.28 14.12
C LEU A 512 13.97 -1.18 13.65
N ILE A 513 12.87 -1.88 13.84
CA ILE A 513 12.72 -3.29 13.46
C ILE A 513 11.77 -3.37 12.25
N LEU A 514 12.26 -3.94 11.15
CA LEU A 514 11.54 -4.07 9.89
C LEU A 514 11.43 -5.56 9.51
N ARG A 515 10.23 -6.14 9.73
CA ARG A 515 9.94 -7.55 9.41
C ARG A 515 9.15 -7.64 8.11
N ASN A 516 9.82 -8.05 7.03
CA ASN A 516 9.23 -8.12 5.68
C ASN A 516 8.52 -6.81 5.26
N ALA A 517 8.96 -5.67 5.81
CA ALA A 517 8.24 -4.39 5.69
C ALA A 517 8.36 -3.73 4.30
N LEU A 518 9.25 -4.23 3.46
CA LEU A 518 9.47 -3.76 2.08
C LEU A 518 9.16 -4.87 1.05
N ALA A 519 8.26 -5.79 1.37
CA ALA A 519 7.93 -6.94 0.53
C ALA A 519 7.34 -6.54 -0.84
N SER A 520 6.71 -5.36 -0.93
CA SER A 520 6.17 -4.83 -2.19
C SER A 520 7.20 -4.27 -3.16
N HIS A 521 8.50 -4.21 -2.77
CA HIS A 521 9.59 -3.73 -3.61
C HIS A 521 10.32 -4.91 -4.27
N ASP A 522 10.84 -4.70 -5.48
CA ASP A 522 11.83 -5.61 -6.06
C ASP A 522 13.16 -5.56 -5.28
N GLY A 523 14.06 -6.50 -5.54
CA GLY A 523 15.31 -6.65 -4.78
C GLY A 523 16.17 -5.39 -4.77
N ASP A 524 16.42 -4.81 -5.94
CA ASP A 524 17.32 -3.65 -6.09
C ASP A 524 16.70 -2.39 -5.45
N THR A 525 15.39 -2.15 -5.68
CA THR A 525 14.66 -1.04 -5.06
C THR A 525 14.63 -1.19 -3.53
N ARG A 526 14.53 -2.42 -3.02
CA ARG A 526 14.54 -2.71 -1.60
C ARG A 526 15.86 -2.33 -0.95
N ASP A 527 16.98 -2.75 -1.56
CA ASP A 527 18.32 -2.45 -1.04
C ASP A 527 18.61 -0.94 -1.08
N LEU A 528 18.24 -0.26 -2.16
CA LEU A 528 18.34 1.20 -2.26
C LEU A 528 17.49 1.92 -1.21
N THR A 529 16.28 1.43 -0.96
CA THR A 529 15.39 1.99 0.08
C THR A 529 15.99 1.84 1.46
N ARG A 530 16.57 0.68 1.78
CA ARG A 530 17.27 0.43 3.06
C ARG A 530 18.47 1.35 3.25
N GLU A 531 19.23 1.60 2.19
CA GLU A 531 20.35 2.53 2.22
C GLU A 531 19.89 3.96 2.54
N ARG A 532 18.89 4.46 1.84
CA ARG A 532 18.29 5.78 2.09
C ARG A 532 17.72 5.92 3.50
N ILE A 533 17.07 4.87 4.03
CA ILE A 533 16.59 4.85 5.42
C ILE A 533 17.76 4.95 6.40
N SER A 534 18.86 4.28 6.11
CA SER A 534 20.06 4.31 6.96
C SER A 534 20.75 5.68 6.95
N GLU A 535 20.82 6.32 5.79
CA GLU A 535 21.33 7.69 5.66
C GLU A 535 20.44 8.69 6.42
N LEU A 536 19.11 8.49 6.37
CA LEU A 536 18.16 9.37 7.04
C LEU A 536 18.19 9.22 8.58
N MET A 537 18.48 8.01 9.07
CA MET A 537 18.50 7.69 10.51
C MET A 537 19.84 7.03 10.92
N PRO A 538 20.99 7.74 10.83
CA PRO A 538 22.32 7.14 11.00
C PRO A 538 22.61 6.67 12.43
N ASN A 539 21.91 7.18 13.43
CA ASN A 539 22.10 6.85 14.85
C ASN A 539 21.13 5.77 15.36
N THR A 540 20.24 5.28 14.51
CA THR A 540 19.22 4.28 14.85
C THR A 540 19.78 2.88 14.59
N THR A 541 19.68 1.97 15.54
CA THR A 541 19.97 0.54 15.30
C THR A 541 18.86 -0.01 14.42
N GLN A 542 19.21 -0.54 13.24
CA GLN A 542 18.24 -1.01 12.25
C GLN A 542 18.32 -2.52 12.11
N ILE A 543 17.21 -3.20 12.35
CA ILE A 543 17.11 -4.66 12.33
C ILE A 543 16.13 -5.05 11.22
N PHE A 544 16.63 -5.65 10.18
CA PHE A 544 15.86 -6.18 9.06
C PHE A 544 15.69 -7.68 9.26
N ILE A 545 14.43 -8.17 9.25
CA ILE A 545 14.12 -9.59 9.44
C ILE A 545 13.40 -10.06 8.18
N GLU A 546 14.04 -10.93 7.40
CA GLU A 546 13.53 -11.39 6.11
C GLU A 546 13.92 -12.86 5.82
N ASN A 547 13.26 -13.44 4.82
CA ASN A 547 13.54 -14.81 4.41
C ASN A 547 14.89 -14.91 3.67
N GLN A 548 15.26 -13.86 2.92
CA GLN A 548 16.48 -13.81 2.12
C GLN A 548 17.00 -12.38 1.97
N PHE A 549 18.31 -12.25 1.92
CA PHE A 549 19.03 -11.01 1.61
C PHE A 549 19.88 -11.21 0.36
N HIS A 550 19.83 -10.25 -0.58
CA HIS A 550 20.61 -10.31 -1.82
C HIS A 550 22.07 -9.95 -1.59
N SER A 551 22.33 -9.01 -0.68
CA SER A 551 23.66 -8.45 -0.42
C SER A 551 23.92 -8.41 1.09
N PRO A 552 24.19 -9.57 1.72
CA PRO A 552 24.48 -9.65 3.17
C PRO A 552 25.68 -8.79 3.60
N GLU A 553 26.62 -8.54 2.70
CA GLU A 553 27.80 -7.71 2.91
C GLU A 553 27.51 -6.23 3.17
N ASN A 554 26.32 -5.77 2.87
CA ASN A 554 25.92 -4.39 3.12
C ASN A 554 25.44 -4.13 4.57
N TYR A 555 25.53 -5.14 5.42
CA TYR A 555 25.11 -5.07 6.83
C TYR A 555 26.31 -5.24 7.77
N ASP A 556 26.31 -4.48 8.86
CA ASP A 556 27.36 -4.58 9.90
C ASP A 556 27.34 -5.94 10.60
N LEU A 557 26.15 -6.55 10.66
CA LEU A 557 25.92 -7.86 11.26
C LEU A 557 24.87 -8.63 10.45
N PHE A 558 25.25 -9.81 10.00
CA PHE A 558 24.37 -10.78 9.36
C PHE A 558 24.19 -12.00 10.27
N VAL A 559 22.94 -12.34 10.57
CA VAL A 559 22.59 -13.47 11.45
C VAL A 559 21.63 -14.40 10.73
N GLU A 560 21.93 -15.67 10.74
CA GLU A 560 21.08 -16.70 10.18
C GLU A 560 20.43 -17.51 11.30
N ILE A 561 19.09 -17.56 11.32
CA ILE A 561 18.32 -18.33 12.28
C ILE A 561 17.63 -19.48 11.54
N MET A 562 18.01 -20.70 11.89
CA MET A 562 17.47 -21.93 11.34
C MET A 562 16.87 -22.77 12.47
N ASP A 563 15.63 -23.27 12.25
CA ASP A 563 14.91 -24.07 13.24
C ASP A 563 14.91 -23.46 14.66
N GLY A 564 14.81 -22.12 14.71
CA GLY A 564 14.79 -21.35 15.95
C GLY A 564 16.15 -21.17 16.63
N ARG A 565 17.27 -21.60 16.03
CA ARG A 565 18.63 -21.44 16.56
C ARG A 565 19.49 -20.60 15.63
N ILE A 566 20.50 -19.92 16.16
CA ILE A 566 21.49 -19.23 15.35
C ILE A 566 22.41 -20.27 14.72
N ASP A 567 22.38 -20.36 13.37
CA ASP A 567 23.23 -21.23 12.57
C ASP A 567 24.54 -20.53 12.13
N GLY A 568 24.51 -19.20 11.99
CA GLY A 568 25.68 -18.43 11.61
C GLY A 568 25.58 -16.95 12.00
N ILE A 569 26.73 -16.37 12.37
CA ILE A 569 26.89 -14.94 12.60
C ILE A 569 28.11 -14.48 11.78
N ALA A 570 27.93 -13.46 10.92
CA ALA A 570 29.00 -12.83 10.20
C ALA A 570 29.00 -11.33 10.45
N ARG A 571 30.15 -10.76 10.80
CA ARG A 571 30.37 -9.31 10.90
C ARG A 571 31.00 -8.79 9.62
N GLN A 572 30.78 -7.52 9.31
CA GLN A 572 31.37 -6.89 8.12
C GLN A 572 32.89 -7.03 8.08
N ASP A 573 33.58 -6.90 9.22
CA ASP A 573 35.04 -7.09 9.34
C ASP A 573 35.47 -8.54 9.07
N ASP A 574 34.67 -9.53 9.51
CA ASP A 574 34.91 -10.95 9.28
C ASP A 574 34.66 -11.33 7.81
N LEU A 575 33.79 -10.60 7.15
CA LEU A 575 33.44 -10.81 5.74
C LEU A 575 34.53 -10.31 4.79
N GLN A 576 35.42 -9.39 5.20
CA GLN A 576 36.53 -8.89 4.38
C GLN A 576 37.72 -9.82 4.35
N ASP A 577 37.90 -10.69 5.36
CA ASP A 577 39.05 -11.62 5.47
C ASP A 577 38.80 -13.08 4.97
N GLU A 578 37.52 -13.43 4.63
CA GLU A 578 37.13 -14.79 4.20
C GLU A 578 36.54 -14.85 2.79
N ASP A 579 37.34 -14.65 1.75
CA ASP A 579 36.94 -14.78 0.32
C ASP A 579 36.16 -16.07 0.01
N THR A 580 36.50 -17.17 0.68
CA THR A 580 35.94 -18.50 0.38
C THR A 580 34.51 -18.69 0.97
N ARG A 581 34.22 -18.16 2.16
CA ARG A 581 32.87 -18.25 2.77
C ARG A 581 31.89 -17.29 2.14
N GLN A 582 32.34 -16.09 1.79
CA GLN A 582 31.53 -15.12 1.05
C GLN A 582 31.13 -15.67 -0.31
N ASP A 583 32.06 -16.26 -1.03
CA ASP A 583 31.81 -16.85 -2.35
C ASP A 583 30.76 -17.96 -2.25
N LEU A 584 30.87 -18.84 -1.25
CA LEU A 584 29.91 -19.90 -1.02
C LEU A 584 28.53 -19.37 -0.66
N ASN A 585 28.40 -18.35 0.20
CA ASN A 585 27.14 -17.76 0.60
C ASN A 585 26.47 -17.03 -0.58
N ARG A 586 27.23 -16.29 -1.41
CA ARG A 586 26.71 -15.68 -2.64
C ARG A 586 26.18 -16.73 -3.61
N LYS A 587 26.93 -17.80 -3.83
CA LYS A 587 26.49 -18.92 -4.67
C LYS A 587 25.25 -19.59 -4.10
N LEU A 588 25.18 -19.76 -2.78
CA LEU A 588 24.01 -20.36 -2.11
C LEU A 588 22.77 -19.51 -2.31
N CYS A 589 22.86 -18.19 -2.15
CA CYS A 589 21.75 -17.28 -2.40
C CYS A 589 21.23 -17.38 -3.84
N VAL A 590 22.14 -17.42 -4.81
CA VAL A 590 21.80 -17.53 -6.23
C VAL A 590 21.14 -18.88 -6.54
N VAL A 591 21.67 -19.97 -5.99
CA VAL A 591 21.10 -21.32 -6.17
C VAL A 591 19.71 -21.40 -5.54
N ALA A 592 19.52 -20.84 -4.34
CA ALA A 592 18.24 -20.86 -3.63
C ALA A 592 17.15 -20.00 -4.30
N GLN A 593 17.52 -18.97 -5.07
CA GLN A 593 16.61 -18.11 -5.82
C GLN A 593 16.18 -18.70 -7.17
N ALA A 594 16.97 -19.62 -7.71
CA ALA A 594 16.62 -20.25 -8.96
C ALA A 594 15.38 -21.14 -8.77
N GLU A 595 14.33 -20.89 -9.55
CA GLU A 595 13.04 -21.59 -9.47
C GLU A 595 13.20 -23.11 -9.45
N LEU A 596 14.18 -23.62 -10.21
CA LEU A 596 14.49 -25.04 -10.29
C LEU A 596 15.05 -25.63 -9.00
N PHE A 597 15.79 -24.83 -8.21
CA PHE A 597 16.50 -25.28 -7.01
C PHE A 597 15.87 -24.80 -5.71
N ALA A 598 14.82 -24.01 -5.80
CA ALA A 598 14.11 -23.45 -4.62
C ALA A 598 13.48 -24.55 -3.71
N GLY A 599 13.15 -25.71 -4.29
CA GLY A 599 12.59 -26.85 -3.58
C GLY A 599 13.61 -27.81 -2.95
N LEU A 600 14.92 -27.61 -3.21
CA LEU A 600 15.97 -28.42 -2.65
C LEU A 600 16.16 -28.21 -1.15
N ASP A 601 16.55 -29.26 -0.43
CA ASP A 601 17.02 -29.09 0.94
C ASP A 601 18.32 -28.27 0.98
N ARG A 602 18.60 -27.64 2.11
CA ARG A 602 19.74 -26.72 2.23
C ARG A 602 21.11 -27.42 2.07
N LYS A 603 21.19 -28.70 2.40
CA LYS A 603 22.42 -29.47 2.21
C LYS A 603 22.71 -29.66 0.72
N GLN A 604 21.69 -29.92 -0.07
CA GLN A 604 21.79 -30.05 -1.51
C GLN A 604 22.09 -28.72 -2.18
N GLN A 605 21.45 -27.62 -1.74
CA GLN A 605 21.75 -26.26 -2.20
C GLN A 605 23.22 -25.90 -1.90
N ARG A 606 23.72 -26.23 -0.70
CA ARG A 606 25.12 -26.01 -0.32
C ARG A 606 26.10 -26.84 -1.20
N LEU A 607 25.75 -28.08 -1.51
CA LEU A 607 26.58 -28.90 -2.40
C LEU A 607 26.68 -28.32 -3.81
N LEU A 608 25.55 -27.87 -4.37
CA LEU A 608 25.53 -27.17 -5.66
C LEU A 608 26.34 -25.88 -5.62
N ALA A 609 26.12 -25.04 -4.60
CA ALA A 609 26.85 -23.79 -4.43
C ALA A 609 28.34 -23.98 -4.27
N PHE A 610 28.76 -25.03 -3.54
CA PHE A 610 30.16 -25.35 -3.34
C PHE A 610 30.87 -25.76 -4.63
N SER A 611 30.18 -26.53 -5.49
CA SER A 611 30.75 -26.99 -6.77
C SER A 611 30.63 -25.98 -7.90
N ALA A 612 29.74 -25.00 -7.78
CA ALA A 612 29.51 -24.01 -8.79
C ALA A 612 30.60 -22.96 -8.90
N GLN A 613 30.80 -22.41 -10.09
CA GLN A 613 31.86 -21.44 -10.40
C GLN A 613 31.28 -20.17 -11.04
N TRP A 614 31.75 -19.01 -10.58
CA TRP A 614 31.39 -17.74 -11.22
C TRP A 614 32.07 -17.64 -12.60
N GLN A 615 31.27 -17.26 -13.59
CA GLN A 615 31.75 -16.96 -14.93
C GLN A 615 31.25 -15.57 -15.34
N LYS A 616 32.19 -14.63 -15.40
CA LYS A 616 31.91 -13.27 -15.90
C LYS A 616 32.29 -13.27 -17.40
N VAL A 617 31.39 -12.72 -18.21
CA VAL A 617 31.56 -12.65 -19.67
C VAL A 617 31.19 -11.24 -20.15
N GLU A 618 32.01 -10.71 -21.04
CA GLU A 618 31.78 -9.43 -21.69
C GLU A 618 30.76 -9.58 -22.83
N ALA A 619 30.05 -8.49 -23.16
CA ALA A 619 29.12 -8.45 -24.27
C ALA A 619 29.72 -8.98 -25.57
N GLY A 620 29.04 -9.80 -26.31
CA GLY A 620 29.49 -10.46 -27.55
C GLY A 620 30.29 -11.73 -27.34
N THR A 621 30.58 -12.13 -26.10
CA THR A 621 31.38 -13.37 -25.81
C THR A 621 30.46 -14.59 -25.99
N VAL A 622 31.00 -15.60 -26.70
CA VAL A 622 30.38 -16.92 -26.87
C VAL A 622 30.64 -17.78 -25.64
N ILE A 623 29.62 -18.20 -24.93
CA ILE A 623 29.70 -19.00 -23.70
C ILE A 623 29.85 -20.49 -24.05
N PHE A 624 29.03 -20.97 -25.01
CA PHE A 624 29.16 -22.28 -25.62
C PHE A 624 28.61 -22.26 -27.06
N LYS A 625 29.08 -23.21 -27.88
CA LYS A 625 28.69 -23.34 -29.29
C LYS A 625 27.89 -24.63 -29.53
N ALA A 626 27.01 -24.58 -30.52
CA ALA A 626 26.38 -25.78 -31.06
C ALA A 626 27.38 -26.84 -31.45
N GLY A 627 27.08 -28.11 -31.18
CA GLY A 627 27.99 -29.23 -31.41
C GLY A 627 29.02 -29.50 -30.32
N GLN A 628 29.18 -28.59 -29.31
CA GLN A 628 30.05 -28.86 -28.17
C GLN A 628 29.41 -29.86 -27.20
N GLU A 629 30.22 -30.66 -26.55
CA GLU A 629 29.76 -31.54 -25.46
C GLU A 629 29.21 -30.70 -24.28
N ALA A 630 28.17 -31.17 -23.68
CA ALA A 630 27.51 -30.50 -22.56
C ALA A 630 28.28 -30.86 -21.26
N ASP A 631 29.13 -29.97 -20.78
CA ASP A 631 29.97 -30.14 -19.59
C ASP A 631 29.44 -29.45 -18.34
N ALA A 632 28.55 -28.47 -18.51
CA ALA A 632 27.94 -27.67 -17.44
C ALA A 632 26.60 -27.06 -17.86
N SER A 633 25.80 -26.64 -16.89
CA SER A 633 24.71 -25.70 -17.06
C SER A 633 25.08 -24.32 -16.49
N TYR A 634 24.37 -23.29 -16.94
CA TYR A 634 24.67 -21.91 -16.64
C TYR A 634 23.41 -21.22 -16.09
N LEU A 635 23.45 -20.77 -14.87
CA LEU A 635 22.40 -19.96 -14.27
C LEU A 635 22.75 -18.47 -14.48
N CYS A 636 21.92 -17.74 -15.21
CA CYS A 636 22.12 -16.32 -15.43
C CYS A 636 21.84 -15.58 -14.12
N VAL A 637 22.80 -14.79 -13.65
CA VAL A 637 22.69 -14.04 -12.39
C VAL A 637 22.51 -12.54 -12.65
N LYS A 638 23.23 -12.03 -13.65
CA LYS A 638 23.18 -10.62 -14.04
C LYS A 638 23.43 -10.50 -15.53
N GLY A 639 22.84 -9.48 -16.16
CA GLY A 639 22.98 -9.23 -17.59
C GLY A 639 21.95 -10.00 -18.41
N SER A 640 22.13 -10.00 -19.74
CA SER A 640 21.31 -10.77 -20.68
C SER A 640 22.13 -11.49 -21.72
N SER A 641 21.62 -12.63 -22.21
CA SER A 641 22.29 -13.44 -23.23
C SER A 641 21.26 -13.99 -24.21
N GLY A 642 21.72 -14.31 -25.41
CA GLY A 642 20.88 -14.86 -26.46
C GLY A 642 21.27 -16.29 -26.82
N LEU A 643 20.29 -17.14 -27.07
CA LEU A 643 20.45 -18.42 -27.75
C LEU A 643 20.25 -18.21 -29.24
N TYR A 644 21.24 -18.63 -30.03
CA TYR A 644 21.27 -18.43 -31.49
C TYR A 644 21.36 -19.77 -32.22
N TRP A 645 20.76 -19.84 -33.39
CA TRP A 645 21.06 -20.92 -34.31
C TRP A 645 22.49 -20.86 -34.80
N PRO A 646 23.19 -22.02 -34.94
CA PRO A 646 24.53 -22.05 -35.49
C PRO A 646 24.55 -21.38 -36.87
N GLU A 647 25.59 -20.61 -37.12
CA GLU A 647 25.74 -19.78 -38.31
C GLU A 647 25.69 -20.59 -39.61
N ASN A 648 24.62 -20.42 -40.42
CA ASN A 648 24.53 -20.85 -41.80
C ASN A 648 24.48 -19.59 -42.68
N GLN A 649 25.56 -19.23 -43.36
CA GLN A 649 25.62 -18.10 -44.29
C GLN A 649 25.65 -16.68 -43.73
N GLY A 650 26.18 -16.47 -42.51
CA GLY A 650 26.55 -15.10 -42.01
C GLY A 650 25.43 -14.31 -41.30
N GLU A 651 24.25 -14.88 -41.07
CA GLU A 651 23.22 -14.26 -40.26
C GLU A 651 22.93 -15.08 -38.97
N GLN A 652 23.12 -14.47 -37.81
CA GLN A 652 22.79 -15.05 -36.52
C GLN A 652 21.30 -14.80 -36.21
N HIS A 653 20.53 -15.87 -36.04
CA HIS A 653 19.11 -15.76 -35.69
C HIS A 653 18.90 -16.05 -34.20
N LEU A 654 18.43 -15.04 -33.46
CA LEU A 654 18.08 -15.14 -32.06
C LEU A 654 16.85 -16.03 -31.89
N VAL A 655 16.97 -17.10 -31.11
CA VAL A 655 15.90 -18.04 -30.77
C VAL A 655 15.18 -17.61 -29.49
N SER A 656 15.96 -17.25 -28.45
CA SER A 656 15.42 -16.82 -27.15
C SER A 656 16.42 -15.95 -26.43
N GLU A 657 15.93 -14.95 -25.73
CA GLU A 657 16.70 -14.12 -24.80
C GLU A 657 16.67 -14.74 -23.39
N ILE A 658 17.79 -14.71 -22.71
CA ILE A 658 18.00 -15.29 -21.40
C ILE A 658 18.20 -14.16 -20.40
N LEU A 659 17.33 -14.09 -19.44
CA LEU A 659 17.31 -13.09 -18.37
C LEU A 659 17.77 -13.68 -17.03
N PRO A 660 18.13 -12.87 -16.03
CA PRO A 660 18.53 -13.34 -14.70
C PRO A 660 17.49 -14.28 -14.06
N GLY A 661 17.99 -15.31 -13.35
CA GLY A 661 17.18 -16.35 -12.72
C GLY A 661 16.95 -17.59 -13.59
N ARG A 662 17.31 -17.58 -14.87
CA ARG A 662 17.08 -18.69 -15.80
C ARG A 662 18.29 -19.60 -15.92
N LEU A 663 18.05 -20.92 -15.78
CA LEU A 663 19.05 -21.95 -16.03
C LEU A 663 19.07 -22.32 -17.52
N ILE A 664 20.26 -22.49 -18.09
CA ILE A 664 20.47 -22.79 -19.51
C ILE A 664 21.43 -23.95 -19.66
N GLY A 665 21.21 -24.76 -20.70
CA GLY A 665 22.09 -25.85 -21.04
C GLY A 665 21.83 -27.15 -20.28
N ASP A 666 20.79 -27.19 -19.47
CA ASP A 666 20.28 -28.33 -18.73
C ASP A 666 19.79 -29.46 -19.66
N LEU A 667 19.07 -29.14 -20.73
CA LEU A 667 18.53 -30.12 -21.68
C LEU A 667 19.60 -31.01 -22.33
N ALA A 668 20.69 -30.41 -22.80
CA ALA A 668 21.79 -31.14 -23.38
C ALA A 668 22.50 -32.06 -22.36
N LEU A 669 22.58 -31.62 -21.09
CA LEU A 669 23.11 -32.40 -19.98
C LEU A 669 22.26 -33.60 -19.62
N ILE A 670 20.93 -33.42 -19.59
CA ILE A 670 19.95 -34.45 -19.24
C ILE A 670 19.95 -35.53 -20.32
N ASN A 671 19.88 -35.14 -21.59
CA ASN A 671 19.85 -36.05 -22.72
C ASN A 671 21.21 -36.66 -23.07
N ASN A 672 22.29 -36.15 -22.49
CA ASN A 672 23.66 -36.50 -22.84
C ASN A 672 23.97 -36.28 -24.32
N GLU A 673 23.48 -35.18 -24.87
CA GLU A 673 23.59 -34.78 -26.26
C GLU A 673 24.50 -33.56 -26.42
N PRO A 674 25.09 -33.29 -27.57
CA PRO A 674 25.81 -32.03 -27.83
C PRO A 674 24.85 -30.83 -27.80
N ARG A 675 25.43 -29.64 -27.56
CA ARG A 675 24.67 -28.37 -27.59
C ARG A 675 23.99 -28.15 -28.94
N LEU A 676 22.73 -27.75 -28.94
CA LEU A 676 21.97 -27.50 -30.16
C LEU A 676 22.09 -26.06 -30.69
N LEU A 677 22.36 -25.12 -29.80
CA LEU A 677 22.38 -23.68 -30.05
C LEU A 677 23.67 -23.05 -29.52
N ASP A 678 24.01 -21.88 -30.04
CA ASP A 678 25.08 -21.04 -29.51
C ASP A 678 24.50 -20.14 -28.40
N LEU A 679 25.22 -20.01 -27.27
CA LEU A 679 24.88 -19.04 -26.22
C LEU A 679 25.90 -17.90 -26.26
N ILE A 680 25.37 -16.67 -26.49
CA ILE A 680 26.21 -15.47 -26.64
C ILE A 680 25.69 -14.40 -25.68
N ALA A 681 26.58 -13.75 -24.96
CA ALA A 681 26.23 -12.63 -24.09
C ALA A 681 25.80 -11.41 -24.93
N ILE A 682 24.62 -10.86 -24.67
CA ILE A 682 24.13 -9.64 -25.33
C ILE A 682 24.74 -8.41 -24.64
N GLU A 683 24.86 -8.47 -23.33
CA GLU A 683 25.50 -7.46 -22.48
C GLU A 683 26.47 -8.13 -21.48
N ASP A 684 27.25 -7.33 -20.75
CA ASP A 684 28.14 -7.85 -19.72
C ASP A 684 27.36 -8.65 -18.71
N SER A 685 27.63 -9.95 -18.67
CA SER A 685 26.81 -10.92 -17.95
C SER A 685 27.62 -11.71 -16.93
N VAL A 686 26.94 -12.12 -15.86
CA VAL A 686 27.51 -12.99 -14.82
C VAL A 686 26.67 -14.26 -14.73
N PHE A 687 27.34 -15.39 -14.85
CA PHE A 687 26.72 -16.71 -14.73
C PHE A 687 27.28 -17.46 -13.52
N LEU A 688 26.45 -18.33 -12.97
CA LEU A 688 26.90 -19.40 -12.09
C LEU A 688 26.92 -20.70 -12.88
N ARG A 689 28.12 -21.19 -13.19
CA ARG A 689 28.39 -22.44 -13.92
C ARG A 689 28.28 -23.61 -12.95
N ILE A 690 27.40 -24.57 -13.22
CA ILE A 690 27.20 -25.79 -12.45
C ILE A 690 27.63 -26.98 -13.30
N GLY A 691 28.57 -27.79 -12.80
CA GLY A 691 29.09 -28.93 -13.52
C GLY A 691 28.04 -30.02 -13.80
N ALA A 692 28.25 -30.77 -14.87
CA ALA A 692 27.33 -31.82 -15.30
C ALA A 692 27.15 -32.94 -14.25
N THR A 693 28.21 -33.32 -13.59
CA THR A 693 28.26 -34.41 -12.60
C THR A 693 27.40 -34.05 -11.37
N GLU A 694 27.59 -32.83 -10.89
CA GLU A 694 26.94 -32.31 -9.68
C GLU A 694 25.44 -32.09 -9.93
N LEU A 695 25.11 -31.53 -11.07
CA LEU A 695 23.69 -31.33 -11.43
C LEU A 695 22.95 -32.67 -11.58
N ARG A 696 23.58 -33.66 -12.25
CA ARG A 696 23.00 -35.00 -12.36
C ARG A 696 22.78 -35.67 -11.01
N ALA A 697 23.76 -35.58 -10.13
CA ALA A 697 23.69 -36.17 -8.80
C ALA A 697 22.49 -35.61 -7.99
N VAL A 698 22.18 -34.32 -8.15
CA VAL A 698 21.02 -33.70 -7.52
C VAL A 698 19.72 -34.18 -8.15
N ILE A 699 19.65 -34.20 -9.49
CA ILE A 699 18.44 -34.65 -10.25
C ILE A 699 18.09 -36.10 -9.90
N GLU A 700 19.10 -36.99 -9.84
CA GLU A 700 18.92 -38.42 -9.58
C GLU A 700 18.46 -38.72 -8.14
N ASN A 701 18.82 -37.84 -7.19
CA ASN A 701 18.54 -38.06 -5.79
C ASN A 701 17.34 -37.28 -5.24
N ASP A 702 16.77 -36.35 -6.01
CA ASP A 702 15.64 -35.52 -5.56
C ASP A 702 14.48 -35.51 -6.57
N ALA A 703 13.36 -36.14 -6.15
CA ALA A 703 12.16 -36.25 -6.98
C ALA A 703 11.49 -34.90 -7.27
N MET A 704 11.62 -33.92 -6.37
CA MET A 704 11.05 -32.58 -6.57
C MET A 704 11.79 -31.82 -7.67
N VAL A 705 13.12 -31.88 -7.68
CA VAL A 705 13.94 -31.26 -8.73
C VAL A 705 13.68 -31.93 -10.08
N ALA A 706 13.62 -33.25 -10.10
CA ALA A 706 13.25 -33.98 -11.33
C ALA A 706 11.88 -33.55 -11.86
N THR A 707 10.91 -33.34 -10.99
CA THR A 707 9.56 -32.87 -11.34
C THR A 707 9.58 -31.42 -11.83
N SER A 708 10.32 -30.52 -11.18
CA SER A 708 10.48 -29.11 -11.59
C SER A 708 11.17 -29.00 -12.93
N LEU A 709 12.17 -29.83 -13.18
CA LEU A 709 12.84 -29.97 -14.47
C LEU A 709 11.87 -30.45 -15.57
N LEU A 710 11.05 -31.44 -15.29
CA LEU A 710 10.00 -31.90 -16.21
C LEU A 710 9.03 -30.79 -16.55
N HIS A 711 8.62 -29.99 -15.60
CA HIS A 711 7.76 -28.82 -15.84
C HIS A 711 8.46 -27.76 -16.71
N SER A 712 9.74 -27.47 -16.46
CA SER A 712 10.52 -26.54 -17.26
C SER A 712 10.66 -27.03 -18.71
N VAL A 713 10.98 -28.30 -18.91
CA VAL A 713 11.09 -28.95 -20.23
C VAL A 713 9.74 -28.95 -20.95
N ALA A 714 8.65 -29.27 -20.26
CA ALA A 714 7.31 -29.22 -20.82
C ALA A 714 6.90 -27.80 -21.22
N GLY A 715 7.29 -26.80 -20.45
CA GLY A 715 7.12 -25.38 -20.77
C GLY A 715 7.85 -24.98 -22.05
N HIS A 716 9.12 -25.36 -22.19
CA HIS A 716 9.91 -25.12 -23.41
C HIS A 716 9.32 -25.82 -24.64
N LEU A 717 8.86 -27.05 -24.48
CA LEU A 717 8.18 -27.81 -25.56
C LEU A 717 6.88 -27.10 -25.99
N SER A 718 6.08 -26.64 -25.05
CA SER A 718 4.83 -25.90 -25.31
C SER A 718 5.10 -24.58 -26.04
N GLU A 719 6.11 -23.83 -25.63
CA GLU A 719 6.52 -22.59 -26.28
C GLU A 719 7.03 -22.85 -27.71
N THR A 720 7.85 -23.87 -27.87
CA THR A 720 8.38 -24.31 -29.20
C THR A 720 7.24 -24.74 -30.11
N ALA A 721 6.30 -25.56 -29.63
CA ALA A 721 5.12 -25.98 -30.39
C ALA A 721 4.23 -24.79 -30.80
N THR A 722 4.09 -23.80 -29.93
CA THR A 722 3.34 -22.56 -30.20
C THR A 722 4.03 -21.73 -31.30
N LYS A 723 5.35 -21.56 -31.22
CA LYS A 723 6.16 -20.86 -32.25
C LYS A 723 6.08 -21.61 -33.60
N LEU A 724 6.19 -22.94 -33.59
CA LEU A 724 6.10 -23.78 -34.78
C LEU A 724 4.71 -23.67 -35.45
N ARG A 725 3.65 -23.62 -34.63
CA ARG A 725 2.27 -23.40 -35.10
C ARG A 725 2.12 -22.02 -35.75
N ALA A 726 2.70 -20.98 -35.15
CA ALA A 726 2.67 -19.64 -35.72
C ALA A 726 3.45 -19.55 -37.04
N ILE A 727 4.64 -20.20 -37.12
CA ILE A 727 5.43 -20.28 -38.35
C ILE A 727 4.66 -21.02 -39.45
N ARG A 728 4.00 -22.12 -39.13
CA ARG A 728 3.16 -22.88 -40.08
C ARG A 728 1.98 -22.05 -40.59
N ALA A 729 1.31 -21.32 -39.70
CA ALA A 729 0.22 -20.41 -40.10
C ALA A 729 0.73 -19.31 -41.06
N PHE A 730 1.86 -18.71 -40.73
CA PHE A 730 2.50 -17.69 -41.55
C PHE A 730 2.99 -18.21 -42.93
N ALA A 731 3.54 -19.42 -42.96
CA ALA A 731 3.94 -20.09 -44.20
C ALA A 731 2.73 -20.44 -45.10
N ALA A 732 1.64 -20.91 -44.49
CA ALA A 732 0.39 -21.20 -45.17
C ALA A 732 -0.25 -19.94 -45.79
N GLU A 733 -0.24 -18.81 -45.11
CA GLU A 733 -0.72 -17.53 -45.63
C GLU A 733 0.09 -17.02 -46.83
N ARG A 734 1.38 -17.41 -46.93
CA ARG A 734 2.28 -17.04 -48.05
C ARG A 734 2.43 -18.12 -49.14
N GLY A 735 1.69 -19.22 -49.04
CA GLY A 735 1.68 -20.29 -50.04
C GLY A 735 3.00 -21.08 -50.08
N VAL A 736 3.78 -21.09 -48.97
CA VAL A 736 5.00 -21.90 -48.86
C VAL A 736 4.61 -23.30 -48.43
N ASP A 737 4.92 -24.29 -49.27
CA ASP A 737 4.67 -25.72 -48.98
C ASP A 737 5.73 -26.26 -48.01
N LEU A 738 5.31 -26.65 -46.80
CA LEU A 738 6.16 -27.23 -45.78
C LEU A 738 6.09 -28.76 -45.71
N THR A 739 5.46 -29.43 -46.66
CA THR A 739 5.29 -30.90 -46.66
C THR A 739 6.62 -31.67 -46.77
N GLU A 740 7.67 -31.08 -47.33
CA GLU A 740 9.03 -31.67 -47.31
C GLU A 740 9.69 -31.66 -45.93
N PHE A 741 9.28 -30.76 -45.04
CA PHE A 741 9.79 -30.68 -43.64
C PHE A 741 9.18 -31.73 -42.72
N ASP A 742 7.97 -32.23 -43.02
CA ASP A 742 7.27 -33.23 -42.20
C ASP A 742 7.78 -34.66 -42.43
N GLN A 743 8.65 -34.87 -43.43
CA GLN A 743 9.20 -36.20 -43.80
C GLN A 743 10.68 -36.40 -43.37
N ARG A 744 11.28 -35.43 -42.72
CA ARG A 744 12.61 -35.54 -42.12
C ARG A 744 12.51 -35.44 -40.58
#